data_f36729b18adbe440f9ee12015c0d93d9
#
_entry.id   f36729b18adbe440f9ee12015c0d93d9
#
_cell.length_a   1.000
_cell.length_b   1.000
_cell.length_c   1.000
_cell.angle_alpha   90.00
_cell.angle_beta   90.00
_cell.angle_gamma   90.00
#
_symmetry.space_group_name_H-M   'P 1'
#
loop_
_entity.id
_entity.type
_entity.pdbx_description
1 polymer ?
#
loop_
_entity_poly.entity_id
_entity_poly.type
_entity_poly.pdbx_seq_one_letter_code
_entity_poly.pdbx_strand_id
1 'polypeptide(L)'
;MFKALKTLPREARDTLFLLAVIAWIIAPQVGNLPVWCSAMAATILLWRAYLAVRSLTLPSRWWLLGLLLVATAATYATHRTLMGRDPGVTYVVVLLSLKTLEMRTRRDAFVIFFLGFFTLLANFFFSQSLLTAMAMLVGLLGLLTALVNSHMPVGRPPLLQAAKTAGWMALLGAPIMAVLFVLFPRVAPLWGMPGDAIAGRSGLSATMQVGTIASLALDDSVAMRIRFDGTAPRMNDMYFRGPVLSTFNGRDWVPLQSAFPLWNQLGADLQPQGDPVTYQVTLEANSRPWILVLDATPQKPALADRRVTMTPDLQWISDRPVTDLTRYTATSYTDFRYGPLRSVTGLKDYLALPPDYNPRTQQLANTIRSDPANAGADTPALVEAVMERLRTGGYTYTLEPGVFGTHTADEFWFDRKMGFCEHIASSFVVLMRGMGIPARIVTGYQGGTVNGVDGYWTVRQSDAHAWAEVWVANQGWVRVDPTSAVAPGRTGSIARLEAPRGVIATALSRVSPQFSINLRALWDAANNGWNQWVLNYTQSKQLNLLRDLGFESPSWEDLSYLLIGLVVAASLVGAAWTLWERHRQDPWLRLLHGAALRLRRAGLELSDNTPPRQMASLLHQRSKGQSTQLQPIGDWLLRMEAWRYAPHSDAHARRLGTLQREFRQLPWPQRIP
;
A
#
# COMPACT_ATOMS: atom_id res chain seq x y z
N MET A 1 -17.83 29.57 3.40
CA MET A 1 -17.76 28.38 4.24
C MET A 1 -16.94 28.58 5.52
N PHE A 2 -15.69 29.08 5.50
CA PHE A 2 -14.86 29.29 6.71
C PHE A 2 -15.37 30.32 7.71
N LYS A 3 -16.12 31.36 7.28
CA LYS A 3 -16.71 32.35 8.19
C LYS A 3 -17.88 31.76 9.01
N ALA A 4 -18.71 30.88 8.41
CA ALA A 4 -19.83 30.23 9.08
C ALA A 4 -19.40 29.24 10.18
N LEU A 5 -18.25 28.57 10.02
CA LEU A 5 -17.68 27.66 11.03
C LEU A 5 -17.23 28.41 12.32
N LYS A 6 -16.90 29.70 12.22
CA LYS A 6 -16.50 30.51 13.39
C LYS A 6 -17.70 30.90 14.28
N THR A 7 -18.91 30.90 13.76
CA THR A 7 -20.14 31.30 14.49
C THR A 7 -20.84 30.13 15.18
N LEU A 8 -20.52 28.88 14.82
CA LEU A 8 -21.18 27.68 15.36
C LEU A 8 -20.85 27.47 16.86
N PRO A 9 -21.78 26.90 17.66
CA PRO A 9 -21.45 26.41 19.01
C PRO A 9 -20.26 25.44 19.02
N ARG A 10 -19.51 25.40 20.13
CA ARG A 10 -18.35 24.50 20.25
C ARG A 10 -18.69 23.05 19.91
N GLU A 11 -19.78 22.54 20.49
CA GLU A 11 -20.23 21.17 20.27
C GLU A 11 -20.53 20.84 18.81
N ALA A 12 -21.19 21.77 18.10
CA ALA A 12 -21.50 21.60 16.68
C ALA A 12 -20.22 21.59 15.84
N ARG A 13 -19.30 22.52 16.10
CA ARG A 13 -17.99 22.59 15.41
C ARG A 13 -17.18 21.30 15.62
N ASP A 14 -17.07 20.85 16.86
CA ASP A 14 -16.26 19.69 17.24
C ASP A 14 -16.89 18.40 16.67
N THR A 15 -18.22 18.31 16.66
CA THR A 15 -18.95 17.21 16.00
C THR A 15 -18.70 17.21 14.49
N LEU A 16 -18.83 18.36 13.81
CA LEU A 16 -18.59 18.45 12.36
C LEU A 16 -17.16 18.08 11.99
N PHE A 17 -16.18 18.50 12.80
CA PHE A 17 -14.81 18.10 12.60
C PHE A 17 -14.62 16.58 12.71
N LEU A 18 -15.18 15.95 13.75
CA LEU A 18 -15.13 14.51 13.93
C LEU A 18 -15.81 13.76 12.77
N LEU A 19 -16.99 14.23 12.30
CA LEU A 19 -17.68 13.63 11.17
C LEU A 19 -16.84 13.74 9.87
N ALA A 20 -16.18 14.87 9.66
CA ALA A 20 -15.28 15.04 8.50
C ALA A 20 -14.09 14.06 8.56
N VAL A 21 -13.52 13.84 9.75
CA VAL A 21 -12.43 12.86 9.95
C VAL A 21 -12.94 11.43 9.70
N ILE A 22 -14.14 11.08 10.18
CA ILE A 22 -14.75 9.76 9.94
C ILE A 22 -15.01 9.56 8.44
N ALA A 23 -15.57 10.56 7.75
CA ALA A 23 -15.75 10.50 6.30
C ALA A 23 -14.44 10.30 5.55
N TRP A 24 -13.36 11.00 5.97
CA TRP A 24 -12.03 10.82 5.41
C TRP A 24 -11.49 9.39 5.59
N ILE A 25 -11.69 8.78 6.76
CA ILE A 25 -11.23 7.41 7.05
C ILE A 25 -12.01 6.37 6.23
N ILE A 26 -13.31 6.58 5.99
CA ILE A 26 -14.15 5.69 5.20
C ILE A 26 -13.88 5.84 3.68
N ALA A 27 -13.52 7.05 3.22
CA ALA A 27 -13.41 7.36 1.80
C ALA A 27 -12.54 6.40 0.97
N PRO A 28 -11.34 5.95 1.41
CA PRO A 28 -10.52 5.03 0.62
C PRO A 28 -11.12 3.64 0.43
N GLN A 29 -12.04 3.22 1.31
CA GLN A 29 -12.68 1.89 1.23
C GLN A 29 -13.98 1.89 0.42
N VAL A 30 -14.50 3.06 0.02
CA VAL A 30 -15.80 3.17 -0.67
C VAL A 30 -15.90 2.25 -1.90
N GLY A 31 -14.80 2.10 -2.65
CA GLY A 31 -14.73 1.19 -3.81
C GLY A 31 -14.81 -0.31 -3.47
N ASN A 32 -14.52 -0.68 -2.22
CA ASN A 32 -14.53 -2.06 -1.75
C ASN A 32 -15.76 -2.40 -0.89
N LEU A 33 -16.55 -1.38 -0.54
CA LEU A 33 -17.79 -1.54 0.23
C LEU A 33 -18.98 -1.71 -0.70
N PRO A 34 -20.03 -2.46 -0.29
CA PRO A 34 -21.29 -2.47 -1.01
C PRO A 34 -21.85 -1.05 -1.14
N VAL A 35 -22.43 -0.73 -2.29
CA VAL A 35 -22.96 0.62 -2.57
C VAL A 35 -23.97 1.08 -1.52
N TRP A 36 -24.84 0.17 -1.04
CA TRP A 36 -25.80 0.47 0.01
C TRP A 36 -25.14 0.89 1.34
N CYS A 37 -24.00 0.26 1.69
CA CYS A 37 -23.24 0.58 2.91
C CYS A 37 -22.66 1.99 2.83
N SER A 38 -22.01 2.33 1.73
CA SER A 38 -21.44 3.65 1.48
C SER A 38 -22.52 4.74 1.46
N ALA A 39 -23.65 4.47 0.81
CA ALA A 39 -24.80 5.40 0.76
C ALA A 39 -25.41 5.60 2.16
N MET A 40 -25.57 4.52 2.93
CA MET A 40 -26.09 4.59 4.30
C MET A 40 -25.14 5.37 5.21
N ALA A 41 -23.83 5.09 5.15
CA ALA A 41 -22.81 5.80 5.95
C ALA A 41 -22.85 7.31 5.62
N ALA A 42 -22.84 7.67 4.33
CA ALA A 42 -22.92 9.06 3.90
C ALA A 42 -24.19 9.75 4.41
N THR A 43 -25.35 9.09 4.26
CA THR A 43 -26.65 9.63 4.71
C THR A 43 -26.67 9.84 6.23
N ILE A 44 -26.15 8.89 7.01
CA ILE A 44 -26.08 9.00 8.47
C ILE A 44 -25.15 10.15 8.89
N LEU A 45 -23.95 10.27 8.29
CA LEU A 45 -23.02 11.33 8.61
C LEU A 45 -23.59 12.71 8.26
N LEU A 46 -24.26 12.86 7.11
CA LEU A 46 -24.94 14.08 6.71
C LEU A 46 -26.11 14.40 7.65
N TRP A 47 -26.92 13.42 8.00
CA TRP A 47 -28.01 13.59 8.97
C TRP A 47 -27.49 14.06 10.33
N ARG A 48 -26.43 13.42 10.83
CA ARG A 48 -25.78 13.83 12.09
C ARG A 48 -25.21 15.25 12.02
N ALA A 49 -24.61 15.61 10.89
CA ALA A 49 -24.12 16.97 10.66
C ALA A 49 -25.26 18.00 10.67
N TYR A 50 -26.38 17.69 10.01
CA TYR A 50 -27.57 18.53 10.03
C TYR A 50 -28.12 18.73 11.45
N LEU A 51 -28.25 17.63 12.21
CA LEU A 51 -28.70 17.70 13.62
C LEU A 51 -27.76 18.54 14.48
N ALA A 52 -26.44 18.44 14.27
CA ALA A 52 -25.45 19.23 15.00
C ALA A 52 -25.53 20.73 14.69
N VAL A 53 -25.68 21.08 13.41
CA VAL A 53 -25.79 22.50 12.98
C VAL A 53 -27.09 23.16 13.49
N ARG A 54 -28.18 22.40 13.49
CA ARG A 54 -29.49 22.88 13.92
C ARG A 54 -29.74 22.69 15.43
N SER A 55 -28.78 22.11 16.17
CA SER A 55 -28.92 21.78 17.59
C SER A 55 -30.19 21.00 17.93
N LEU A 56 -30.59 20.08 17.02
CA LEU A 56 -31.75 19.24 17.17
C LEU A 56 -31.48 18.01 18.05
N THR A 57 -32.52 17.44 18.61
CA THR A 57 -32.43 16.21 19.43
C THR A 57 -32.06 15.01 18.58
N LEU A 58 -31.23 14.12 19.15
CA LEU A 58 -30.81 12.88 18.51
C LEU A 58 -31.97 11.87 18.47
N PRO A 59 -31.99 10.99 17.45
CA PRO A 59 -33.03 9.97 17.30
C PRO A 59 -33.06 9.02 18.50
N SER A 60 -34.20 8.34 18.68
CA SER A 60 -34.36 7.37 19.75
C SER A 60 -33.54 6.10 19.48
N ARG A 61 -33.18 5.37 20.56
CA ARG A 61 -32.40 4.11 20.46
C ARG A 61 -33.11 3.03 19.64
N TRP A 62 -34.44 3.05 19.61
CA TRP A 62 -35.22 2.09 18.84
C TRP A 62 -35.05 2.26 17.33
N TRP A 63 -34.96 3.51 16.85
CA TRP A 63 -34.65 3.79 15.45
C TRP A 63 -33.25 3.28 15.04
N LEU A 64 -32.28 3.46 15.94
CA LEU A 64 -30.89 3.00 15.68
C LEU A 64 -30.82 1.47 15.69
N LEU A 65 -31.58 0.81 16.58
CA LEU A 65 -31.67 -0.65 16.58
C LEU A 65 -32.32 -1.17 15.30
N GLY A 66 -33.39 -0.53 14.83
CA GLY A 66 -34.02 -0.86 13.57
C GLY A 66 -33.08 -0.73 12.37
N LEU A 67 -32.32 0.38 12.28
CA LEU A 67 -31.30 0.58 11.25
C LEU A 67 -30.17 -0.47 11.34
N LEU A 68 -29.76 -0.84 12.53
CA LEU A 68 -28.75 -1.87 12.75
C LEU A 68 -29.23 -3.25 12.26
N LEU A 69 -30.49 -3.61 12.55
CA LEU A 69 -31.10 -4.86 12.07
C LEU A 69 -31.18 -4.90 10.54
N VAL A 70 -31.63 -3.81 9.92
CA VAL A 70 -31.68 -3.67 8.46
C VAL A 70 -30.28 -3.81 7.87
N ALA A 71 -29.28 -3.14 8.43
CA ALA A 71 -27.90 -3.22 7.96
C ALA A 71 -27.31 -4.62 8.13
N THR A 72 -27.65 -5.32 9.21
CA THR A 72 -27.21 -6.72 9.44
C THR A 72 -27.83 -7.65 8.40
N ALA A 73 -29.13 -7.49 8.12
CA ALA A 73 -29.82 -8.26 7.10
C ALA A 73 -29.24 -7.97 5.69
N ALA A 74 -28.95 -6.69 5.38
CA ALA A 74 -28.35 -6.29 4.12
C ALA A 74 -26.92 -6.85 3.97
N THR A 75 -26.12 -6.85 5.04
CA THR A 75 -24.78 -7.45 5.06
C THR A 75 -24.85 -8.95 4.77
N TYR A 76 -25.77 -9.66 5.43
CA TYR A 76 -25.98 -11.09 5.17
C TYR A 76 -26.47 -11.35 3.74
N ALA A 77 -27.40 -10.56 3.23
CA ALA A 77 -27.91 -10.72 1.87
C ALA A 77 -26.82 -10.50 0.82
N THR A 78 -25.91 -9.54 1.07
CA THR A 78 -24.83 -9.20 0.12
C THR A 78 -23.69 -10.22 0.16
N HIS A 79 -23.22 -10.58 1.36
CA HIS A 79 -22.02 -11.41 1.52
C HIS A 79 -22.33 -12.88 1.76
N ARG A 80 -23.60 -13.27 1.98
CA ARG A 80 -24.05 -14.63 2.35
C ARG A 80 -23.44 -15.18 3.62
N THR A 81 -22.67 -14.37 4.34
CA THR A 81 -22.01 -14.69 5.60
C THR A 81 -21.87 -13.41 6.43
N LEU A 82 -21.81 -13.54 7.76
CA LEU A 82 -21.48 -12.45 8.68
C LEU A 82 -20.04 -12.50 9.15
N MET A 83 -19.31 -13.59 8.82
CA MET A 83 -17.91 -13.77 9.18
C MET A 83 -17.03 -13.62 7.95
N GLY A 84 -15.88 -12.97 8.14
CA GLY A 84 -14.89 -12.74 7.08
C GLY A 84 -14.47 -11.29 7.00
N ARG A 85 -13.51 -11.01 6.11
CA ARG A 85 -12.94 -9.66 5.93
C ARG A 85 -14.01 -8.66 5.46
N ASP A 86 -14.65 -8.93 4.34
CA ASP A 86 -15.57 -7.98 3.69
C ASP A 86 -16.85 -7.72 4.50
N PRO A 87 -17.57 -8.74 5.04
CA PRO A 87 -18.69 -8.48 5.93
C PRO A 87 -18.26 -7.81 7.24
N GLY A 88 -17.09 -8.16 7.78
CA GLY A 88 -16.54 -7.55 9.00
C GLY A 88 -16.27 -6.06 8.84
N VAL A 89 -15.59 -5.65 7.76
CA VAL A 89 -15.32 -4.23 7.48
C VAL A 89 -16.62 -3.47 7.20
N THR A 90 -17.54 -4.06 6.40
CA THR A 90 -18.88 -3.49 6.15
C THR A 90 -19.59 -3.20 7.47
N TYR A 91 -19.57 -4.16 8.40
CA TYR A 91 -20.22 -4.04 9.69
C TYR A 91 -19.58 -2.97 10.60
N VAL A 92 -18.26 -2.87 10.60
CA VAL A 92 -17.54 -1.84 11.36
C VAL A 92 -17.88 -0.44 10.86
N VAL A 93 -17.95 -0.23 9.55
CA VAL A 93 -18.32 1.07 8.94
C VAL A 93 -19.76 1.43 9.31
N VAL A 94 -20.69 0.47 9.26
CA VAL A 94 -22.07 0.65 9.71
C VAL A 94 -22.13 1.05 11.17
N LEU A 95 -21.45 0.28 12.03
CA LEU A 95 -21.43 0.55 13.49
C LEU A 95 -20.84 1.92 13.81
N LEU A 96 -19.70 2.28 13.16
CA LEU A 96 -19.09 3.60 13.33
C LEU A 96 -20.07 4.72 12.94
N SER A 97 -20.73 4.58 11.79
CA SER A 97 -21.68 5.57 11.31
C SER A 97 -22.88 5.70 12.25
N LEU A 98 -23.52 4.60 12.62
CA LEU A 98 -24.66 4.60 13.56
C LEU A 98 -24.29 5.14 14.94
N LYS A 99 -23.10 4.85 15.43
CA LYS A 99 -22.61 5.32 16.72
C LYS A 99 -22.49 6.84 16.79
N THR A 100 -22.27 7.52 15.66
CA THR A 100 -22.28 9.00 15.63
C THR A 100 -23.64 9.58 16.01
N LEU A 101 -24.76 8.90 15.72
CA LEU A 101 -26.11 9.30 16.11
C LEU A 101 -26.43 9.01 17.58
N GLU A 102 -25.65 8.18 18.25
CA GLU A 102 -25.78 7.91 19.69
C GLU A 102 -24.96 8.85 20.59
N MET A 103 -24.04 9.63 20.02
CA MET A 103 -23.07 10.43 20.76
C MET A 103 -23.76 11.53 21.58
N ARG A 104 -24.02 11.26 22.87
CA ARG A 104 -24.61 12.18 23.85
C ARG A 104 -23.65 12.56 24.97
N THR A 105 -22.73 11.65 25.30
CA THR A 105 -21.80 11.80 26.40
C THR A 105 -20.34 11.68 25.95
N ARG A 106 -19.40 12.11 26.79
CA ARG A 106 -17.97 11.91 26.52
C ARG A 106 -17.61 10.42 26.38
N ARG A 107 -18.28 9.54 27.10
CA ARG A 107 -18.09 8.08 27.01
C ARG A 107 -18.44 7.56 25.63
N ASP A 108 -19.51 8.07 25.01
CA ASP A 108 -19.89 7.67 23.64
C ASP A 108 -18.86 8.12 22.62
N ALA A 109 -18.26 9.30 22.82
CA ALA A 109 -17.17 9.79 21.97
C ALA A 109 -15.96 8.85 21.99
N PHE A 110 -15.57 8.26 23.14
CA PHE A 110 -14.49 7.28 23.20
C PHE A 110 -14.74 6.04 22.36
N VAL A 111 -15.99 5.55 22.35
CA VAL A 111 -16.36 4.39 21.52
C VAL A 111 -16.20 4.73 20.04
N ILE A 112 -16.58 5.96 19.62
CA ILE A 112 -16.40 6.43 18.25
C ILE A 112 -14.92 6.54 17.90
N PHE A 113 -14.08 7.06 18.79
CA PHE A 113 -12.63 7.12 18.55
C PHE A 113 -12.06 5.70 18.38
N PHE A 114 -12.46 4.76 19.24
CA PHE A 114 -11.99 3.37 19.16
C PHE A 114 -12.40 2.70 17.83
N LEU A 115 -13.68 2.83 17.45
CA LEU A 115 -14.17 2.34 16.16
C LEU A 115 -13.50 3.06 14.99
N GLY A 116 -13.22 4.36 15.11
CA GLY A 116 -12.49 5.14 14.10
C GLY A 116 -11.06 4.63 13.91
N PHE A 117 -10.31 4.36 14.98
CA PHE A 117 -8.98 3.75 14.90
C PHE A 117 -9.03 2.34 14.31
N PHE A 118 -10.03 1.55 14.67
CA PHE A 118 -10.21 0.22 14.09
C PHE A 118 -10.53 0.28 12.59
N THR A 119 -11.43 1.18 12.19
CA THR A 119 -11.76 1.42 10.78
C THR A 119 -10.56 1.92 9.99
N LEU A 120 -9.72 2.75 10.59
CA LEU A 120 -8.47 3.22 10.01
C LEU A 120 -7.53 2.05 9.70
N LEU A 121 -7.36 1.12 10.64
CA LEU A 121 -6.55 -0.08 10.44
C LEU A 121 -7.16 -1.00 9.36
N ALA A 122 -8.48 -1.11 9.31
CA ALA A 122 -9.19 -1.96 8.34
C ALA A 122 -8.94 -1.56 6.87
N ASN A 123 -8.55 -0.30 6.60
CA ASN A 123 -8.14 0.12 5.25
C ASN A 123 -6.97 -0.70 4.70
N PHE A 124 -6.02 -1.11 5.57
CA PHE A 124 -4.86 -1.89 5.16
C PHE A 124 -5.19 -3.32 4.75
N PHE A 125 -6.40 -3.81 5.02
CA PHE A 125 -6.87 -5.09 4.47
C PHE A 125 -7.15 -5.02 2.96
N PHE A 126 -7.41 -3.84 2.42
CA PHE A 126 -7.71 -3.63 1.01
C PHE A 126 -6.54 -3.05 0.23
N SER A 127 -5.75 -2.17 0.83
CA SER A 127 -4.63 -1.53 0.16
C SER A 127 -3.53 -1.16 1.15
N GLN A 128 -2.30 -1.61 0.87
CA GLN A 128 -1.09 -1.27 1.63
C GLN A 128 -0.21 -0.26 0.89
N SER A 129 -0.76 0.43 -0.11
CA SER A 129 -0.03 1.43 -0.90
C SER A 129 0.41 2.62 -0.05
N LEU A 130 1.48 3.30 -0.49
CA LEU A 130 1.97 4.52 0.14
C LEU A 130 0.86 5.58 0.25
N LEU A 131 0.00 5.71 -0.77
CA LEU A 131 -1.11 6.66 -0.77
C LEU A 131 -2.12 6.35 0.34
N THR A 132 -2.46 5.07 0.52
CA THR A 132 -3.34 4.62 1.61
C THR A 132 -2.70 4.93 2.96
N ALA A 133 -1.41 4.64 3.14
CA ALA A 133 -0.70 4.94 4.38
C ALA A 133 -0.70 6.44 4.70
N MET A 134 -0.47 7.31 3.72
CA MET A 134 -0.54 8.77 3.88
C MET A 134 -1.96 9.24 4.24
N ALA A 135 -2.99 8.72 3.56
CA ALA A 135 -4.38 9.03 3.89
C ALA A 135 -4.75 8.60 5.32
N MET A 136 -4.26 7.43 5.75
CA MET A 136 -4.48 6.92 7.11
C MET A 136 -3.70 7.72 8.15
N LEU A 137 -2.51 8.23 7.83
CA LEU A 137 -1.77 9.15 8.71
C LEU A 137 -2.54 10.45 8.94
N VAL A 138 -3.15 11.02 7.90
CA VAL A 138 -4.01 12.20 8.03
C VAL A 138 -5.25 11.86 8.88
N GLY A 139 -5.87 10.70 8.68
CA GLY A 139 -6.99 10.21 9.49
C GLY A 139 -6.61 10.04 10.96
N LEU A 140 -5.43 9.46 11.24
CA LEU A 140 -4.86 9.31 12.58
C LEU A 140 -4.69 10.66 13.28
N LEU A 141 -4.05 11.62 12.61
CA LEU A 141 -3.86 12.97 13.15
C LEU A 141 -5.20 13.69 13.38
N GLY A 142 -6.19 13.46 12.50
CA GLY A 142 -7.55 13.94 12.67
C GLY A 142 -8.23 13.37 13.92
N LEU A 143 -8.18 12.05 14.11
CA LEU A 143 -8.75 11.39 15.31
C LEU A 143 -8.04 11.86 16.60
N LEU A 144 -6.71 11.91 16.60
CA LEU A 144 -5.93 12.42 17.73
C LEU A 144 -6.28 13.87 18.03
N THR A 145 -6.46 14.71 17.01
CA THR A 145 -6.88 16.11 17.18
C THR A 145 -8.26 16.19 17.83
N ALA A 146 -9.22 15.39 17.36
CA ALA A 146 -10.56 15.33 17.95
C ALA A 146 -10.51 14.83 19.39
N LEU A 147 -9.69 13.82 19.68
CA LEU A 147 -9.48 13.26 21.02
C LEU A 147 -8.88 14.30 21.97
N VAL A 148 -7.80 14.98 21.59
CA VAL A 148 -7.17 16.07 22.37
C VAL A 148 -8.17 17.19 22.63
N ASN A 149 -8.90 17.63 21.59
CA ASN A 149 -9.89 18.68 21.72
C ASN A 149 -11.04 18.31 22.69
N SER A 150 -11.43 17.04 22.74
CA SER A 150 -12.47 16.55 23.66
C SER A 150 -12.04 16.62 25.13
N HIS A 151 -10.73 16.60 25.41
CA HIS A 151 -10.15 16.70 26.76
C HIS A 151 -9.84 18.12 27.21
N MET A 152 -9.90 19.12 26.32
CA MET A 152 -9.67 20.51 26.70
C MET A 152 -10.86 21.07 27.52
N PRO A 153 -10.65 21.45 28.80
CA PRO A 153 -11.77 21.53 29.76
C PRO A 153 -12.70 22.74 29.57
N VAL A 154 -12.19 23.91 29.18
CA VAL A 154 -12.99 25.16 29.19
C VAL A 154 -12.69 26.05 27.99
N GLY A 155 -13.71 26.78 27.50
CA GLY A 155 -13.58 27.77 26.45
C GLY A 155 -13.79 27.20 25.03
N ARG A 156 -13.35 27.97 24.02
CA ARG A 156 -13.34 27.60 22.60
C ARG A 156 -11.89 27.51 22.09
N PRO A 157 -11.11 26.48 22.45
CA PRO A 157 -9.75 26.35 21.95
C PRO A 157 -9.78 26.23 20.42
N PRO A 158 -8.86 26.88 19.70
CA PRO A 158 -8.76 26.72 18.27
C PRO A 158 -8.35 25.28 17.95
N LEU A 159 -9.01 24.65 16.96
CA LEU A 159 -8.68 23.28 16.52
C LEU A 159 -7.20 23.13 16.14
N LEU A 160 -6.58 24.22 15.66
CA LEU A 160 -5.15 24.23 15.34
C LEU A 160 -4.27 23.97 16.56
N GLN A 161 -4.67 24.45 17.75
CA GLN A 161 -3.93 24.16 18.98
C GLN A 161 -4.02 22.68 19.34
N ALA A 162 -5.22 22.06 19.25
CA ALA A 162 -5.40 20.64 19.45
C ALA A 162 -4.61 19.83 18.39
N ALA A 163 -4.60 20.27 17.14
CA ALA A 163 -3.84 19.65 16.05
C ALA A 163 -2.31 19.72 16.28
N LYS A 164 -1.80 20.86 16.78
CA LYS A 164 -0.38 20.98 17.15
C LYS A 164 -0.01 20.01 18.26
N THR A 165 -0.86 19.89 19.29
CA THR A 165 -0.64 18.95 20.39
C THR A 165 -0.70 17.50 19.89
N ALA A 166 -1.69 17.14 19.06
CA ALA A 166 -1.81 15.83 18.45
C ALA A 166 -0.60 15.48 17.56
N GLY A 167 -0.14 16.46 16.74
CA GLY A 167 1.06 16.30 15.92
C GLY A 167 2.32 16.08 16.75
N TRP A 168 2.46 16.83 17.86
CA TRP A 168 3.58 16.64 18.77
C TRP A 168 3.56 15.28 19.48
N MET A 169 2.38 14.82 19.90
CA MET A 169 2.20 13.46 20.46
C MET A 169 2.54 12.36 19.44
N ALA A 170 2.08 12.51 18.18
CA ALA A 170 2.41 11.57 17.12
C ALA A 170 3.92 11.56 16.82
N LEU A 171 4.55 12.72 16.78
CA LEU A 171 6.00 12.85 16.57
C LEU A 171 6.82 12.21 17.69
N LEU A 172 6.40 12.39 18.94
CA LEU A 172 7.05 11.74 20.10
C LEU A 172 6.81 10.21 20.12
N GLY A 173 5.68 9.75 19.59
CA GLY A 173 5.39 8.32 19.45
C GLY A 173 6.11 7.64 18.28
N ALA A 174 6.52 8.41 17.25
CA ALA A 174 7.13 7.88 16.04
C ALA A 174 8.41 7.05 16.26
N PRO A 175 9.37 7.43 17.14
CA PRO A 175 10.52 6.62 17.44
C PRO A 175 10.17 5.25 18.04
N ILE A 176 9.20 5.23 18.96
CA ILE A 176 8.71 3.98 19.59
C ILE A 176 8.05 3.10 18.52
N MET A 177 7.23 3.68 17.65
CA MET A 177 6.61 2.97 16.53
C MET A 177 7.67 2.38 15.59
N ALA A 178 8.74 3.14 15.27
CA ALA A 178 9.84 2.65 14.42
C ALA A 178 10.57 1.47 15.07
N VAL A 179 10.87 1.54 16.37
CA VAL A 179 11.49 0.44 17.12
C VAL A 179 10.58 -0.80 17.12
N LEU A 180 9.29 -0.63 17.40
CA LEU A 180 8.32 -1.73 17.35
C LEU A 180 8.22 -2.32 15.94
N PHE A 181 8.19 -1.50 14.90
CA PHE A 181 8.13 -1.96 13.52
C PHE A 181 9.34 -2.83 13.15
N VAL A 182 10.54 -2.44 13.59
CA VAL A 182 11.78 -3.16 13.29
C VAL A 182 11.93 -4.42 14.12
N LEU A 183 11.62 -4.37 15.42
CA LEU A 183 11.93 -5.44 16.36
C LEU A 183 10.76 -6.34 16.74
N PHE A 184 9.49 -5.92 16.49
CA PHE A 184 8.35 -6.77 16.83
C PHE A 184 8.36 -8.03 15.96
N PRO A 185 8.41 -9.24 16.55
CA PRO A 185 8.51 -10.49 15.81
C PRO A 185 7.36 -10.66 14.82
N ARG A 186 7.68 -10.88 13.55
CA ARG A 186 6.70 -11.13 12.49
C ARG A 186 6.41 -12.63 12.40
N VAL A 187 5.48 -13.08 13.21
CA VAL A 187 4.97 -14.45 13.13
C VAL A 187 3.98 -14.55 11.95
N ALA A 188 4.04 -15.69 11.24
CA ALA A 188 3.02 -15.98 10.23
C ALA A 188 1.63 -15.98 10.88
N PRO A 189 0.58 -15.46 10.23
CA PRO A 189 -0.76 -15.45 10.80
C PRO A 189 -1.19 -16.87 11.16
N LEU A 190 -1.56 -17.07 12.41
CA LEU A 190 -1.98 -18.35 12.96
C LEU A 190 -3.30 -18.87 12.35
N TRP A 191 -4.10 -17.95 11.81
CA TRP A 191 -5.27 -18.25 10.97
C TRP A 191 -4.84 -18.08 9.52
N GLY A 192 -4.99 -19.15 8.74
CA GLY A 192 -4.86 -19.06 7.29
C GLY A 192 -5.77 -17.91 6.82
N MET A 193 -5.21 -16.90 6.16
CA MET A 193 -6.07 -15.93 5.48
C MET A 193 -6.95 -16.74 4.53
N PRO A 194 -8.28 -16.66 4.63
CA PRO A 194 -9.12 -17.21 3.59
C PRO A 194 -8.58 -16.63 2.29
N GLY A 195 -8.28 -17.52 1.32
CA GLY A 195 -7.88 -17.07 -0.02
C GLY A 195 -9.06 -16.41 -0.71
N ASP A 196 -9.55 -15.34 -0.13
CA ASP A 196 -10.42 -14.43 -0.82
C ASP A 196 -9.59 -13.92 -1.99
N ALA A 197 -10.01 -14.39 -3.18
CA ALA A 197 -9.54 -13.82 -4.41
C ALA A 197 -9.65 -12.29 -4.23
N ILE A 198 -8.53 -11.69 -3.88
CA ILE A 198 -8.35 -10.28 -4.13
C ILE A 198 -8.77 -10.20 -5.59
N ALA A 199 -9.81 -9.44 -5.89
CA ALA A 199 -10.11 -9.06 -7.25
C ALA A 199 -8.84 -8.36 -7.73
N GLY A 200 -7.85 -9.20 -8.06
CA GLY A 200 -6.49 -8.83 -8.31
C GLY A 200 -6.52 -8.03 -9.58
N ARG A 201 -5.79 -6.96 -9.62
CA ARG A 201 -5.38 -6.35 -10.87
C ARG A 201 -5.00 -7.51 -11.77
N SER A 202 -5.77 -7.74 -12.83
CA SER A 202 -5.57 -8.84 -13.76
C SER A 202 -4.28 -8.58 -14.52
N GLY A 203 -3.21 -9.24 -14.10
CA GLY A 203 -2.00 -9.32 -14.92
C GLY A 203 -2.26 -10.14 -16.19
N LEU A 204 -1.18 -10.58 -16.86
CA LEU A 204 -1.25 -11.41 -18.05
C LEU A 204 -2.24 -12.58 -17.86
N SER A 205 -3.11 -12.80 -18.85
CA SER A 205 -4.06 -13.89 -18.84
C SER A 205 -3.41 -15.22 -19.22
N ALA A 206 -3.92 -16.34 -18.67
CA ALA A 206 -3.56 -17.67 -19.11
C ALA A 206 -4.02 -17.98 -20.55
N THR A 207 -4.96 -17.23 -21.07
CA THR A 207 -5.51 -17.35 -22.43
C THR A 207 -5.50 -15.99 -23.09
N MET A 208 -5.28 -15.95 -24.39
CA MET A 208 -5.31 -14.73 -25.18
C MET A 208 -6.47 -14.81 -26.17
N GLN A 209 -7.51 -14.05 -25.88
CA GLN A 209 -8.50 -13.70 -26.89
C GLN A 209 -8.03 -12.39 -27.52
N VAL A 210 -7.97 -12.37 -28.86
CA VAL A 210 -7.52 -11.17 -29.59
C VAL A 210 -8.36 -9.96 -29.16
N GLY A 211 -7.74 -8.96 -28.56
CA GLY A 211 -8.40 -7.79 -27.97
C GLY A 211 -8.26 -7.64 -26.43
N THR A 212 -7.75 -8.64 -25.73
CA THR A 212 -7.69 -8.64 -24.26
C THR A 212 -6.53 -7.82 -23.66
N ILE A 213 -5.37 -7.75 -24.33
CA ILE A 213 -4.23 -6.92 -23.88
C ILE A 213 -4.50 -5.42 -24.06
N ALA A 214 -5.48 -5.02 -24.87
CA ALA A 214 -5.82 -3.61 -25.01
C ALA A 214 -6.17 -2.95 -23.66
N SER A 215 -6.84 -3.65 -22.78
CA SER A 215 -7.15 -3.14 -21.44
C SER A 215 -5.92 -2.97 -20.56
N LEU A 216 -4.91 -3.84 -20.69
CA LEU A 216 -3.63 -3.74 -20.00
C LEU A 216 -2.77 -2.61 -20.60
N ALA A 217 -2.79 -2.43 -21.90
CA ALA A 217 -2.03 -1.40 -22.59
C ALA A 217 -2.46 0.03 -22.17
N LEU A 218 -3.66 0.19 -21.63
CA LEU A 218 -4.18 1.45 -21.08
C LEU A 218 -3.92 1.57 -19.57
N ASP A 219 -3.47 0.52 -18.89
CA ASP A 219 -3.19 0.53 -17.43
C ASP A 219 -1.73 0.95 -17.17
N ASP A 220 -1.55 2.12 -16.60
CA ASP A 220 -0.27 2.72 -16.28
C ASP A 220 0.30 2.27 -14.91
N SER A 221 -0.39 1.33 -14.24
CA SER A 221 0.08 0.77 -12.98
C SER A 221 1.35 -0.05 -13.17
N VAL A 222 2.16 -0.11 -12.12
CA VAL A 222 3.42 -0.88 -12.14
C VAL A 222 3.09 -2.37 -12.12
N ALA A 223 3.69 -3.15 -13.03
CA ALA A 223 3.67 -4.60 -13.02
C ALA A 223 4.85 -5.17 -12.22
N MET A 224 6.03 -4.63 -12.42
CA MET A 224 7.24 -5.01 -11.67
C MET A 224 8.31 -3.91 -11.71
N ARG A 225 9.24 -3.99 -10.77
CA ARG A 225 10.46 -3.16 -10.73
C ARG A 225 11.67 -4.05 -10.77
N ILE A 226 12.69 -3.59 -11.50
CA ILE A 226 13.90 -4.38 -11.75
C ILE A 226 15.12 -3.55 -11.41
N ARG A 227 16.06 -4.16 -10.73
CA ARG A 227 17.39 -3.61 -10.52
C ARG A 227 18.40 -4.56 -11.10
N PHE A 228 19.13 -4.13 -12.12
CA PHE A 228 20.21 -4.88 -12.70
C PHE A 228 21.48 -4.71 -11.88
N ASP A 229 22.22 -5.83 -11.68
CA ASP A 229 23.54 -5.82 -11.05
C ASP A 229 24.57 -5.64 -12.20
N GLY A 230 24.95 -4.39 -12.47
CA GLY A 230 25.82 -4.03 -13.59
C GLY A 230 25.05 -3.36 -14.74
N THR A 231 25.52 -3.57 -15.99
CA THR A 231 24.93 -2.97 -17.18
C THR A 231 23.60 -3.63 -17.54
N ALA A 232 22.55 -2.84 -17.66
CA ALA A 232 21.25 -3.35 -18.12
C ALA A 232 21.34 -3.81 -19.60
N PRO A 233 20.62 -4.87 -20.00
CA PRO A 233 20.51 -5.27 -21.40
C PRO A 233 19.93 -4.16 -22.28
N ARG A 234 20.10 -4.29 -23.59
CA ARG A 234 19.42 -3.40 -24.53
C ARG A 234 17.91 -3.56 -24.40
N MET A 235 17.17 -2.50 -24.61
CA MET A 235 15.70 -2.53 -24.49
C MET A 235 15.06 -3.59 -25.41
N ASN A 236 15.63 -3.81 -26.60
CA ASN A 236 15.19 -4.83 -27.55
C ASN A 236 15.44 -6.27 -27.09
N ASP A 237 16.24 -6.47 -26.04
CA ASP A 237 16.54 -7.78 -25.46
C ASP A 237 15.78 -8.01 -24.13
N MET A 238 15.06 -6.98 -23.64
CA MET A 238 14.32 -7.05 -22.40
C MET A 238 12.91 -7.64 -22.62
N TYR A 239 12.83 -8.94 -22.82
CA TYR A 239 11.57 -9.69 -22.86
C TYR A 239 11.42 -10.52 -21.58
N PHE A 240 10.41 -10.16 -20.80
CA PHE A 240 10.07 -10.87 -19.56
C PHE A 240 8.96 -11.86 -19.85
N ARG A 241 9.33 -13.12 -19.89
CA ARG A 241 8.46 -14.25 -20.33
C ARG A 241 7.34 -14.51 -19.31
N GLY A 242 6.14 -14.58 -19.81
CA GLY A 242 4.94 -15.03 -19.13
C GLY A 242 4.35 -16.28 -19.78
N PRO A 243 3.02 -16.36 -19.96
CA PRO A 243 2.36 -17.49 -20.62
C PRO A 243 2.81 -17.75 -22.05
N VAL A 244 3.00 -19.04 -22.38
CA VAL A 244 3.23 -19.51 -23.74
C VAL A 244 1.95 -20.18 -24.25
N LEU A 245 1.44 -19.72 -25.37
CA LEU A 245 0.15 -20.06 -25.95
C LEU A 245 0.36 -20.79 -27.28
N SER A 246 0.07 -22.07 -27.28
CA SER A 246 0.43 -22.97 -28.39
C SER A 246 -0.78 -23.58 -29.09
N THR A 247 -1.93 -23.64 -28.46
CA THR A 247 -3.16 -24.20 -29.05
C THR A 247 -4.09 -23.09 -29.50
N PHE A 248 -4.53 -23.15 -30.76
CA PHE A 248 -5.45 -22.19 -31.37
C PHE A 248 -6.77 -22.85 -31.73
N ASN A 249 -7.89 -22.36 -31.21
CA ASN A 249 -9.22 -22.89 -31.49
C ASN A 249 -9.98 -22.17 -32.62
N GLY A 250 -9.31 -21.21 -33.28
CA GLY A 250 -9.90 -20.33 -34.30
C GLY A 250 -10.13 -18.90 -33.81
N ARG A 251 -10.27 -18.70 -32.51
CA ARG A 251 -10.49 -17.39 -31.88
C ARG A 251 -9.51 -17.13 -30.74
N ASP A 252 -9.33 -18.14 -29.87
CA ASP A 252 -8.56 -17.99 -28.64
C ASP A 252 -7.27 -18.80 -28.72
N TRP A 253 -6.22 -18.25 -28.14
CA TRP A 253 -4.96 -18.94 -27.91
C TRP A 253 -4.87 -19.40 -26.46
N VAL A 254 -4.53 -20.67 -26.25
CA VAL A 254 -4.39 -21.28 -24.93
C VAL A 254 -3.07 -22.04 -24.82
N PRO A 255 -2.54 -22.28 -23.61
CA PRO A 255 -1.38 -23.14 -23.41
C PRO A 255 -1.60 -24.55 -23.97
N LEU A 256 -0.53 -25.18 -24.41
CA LEU A 256 -0.58 -26.61 -24.74
C LEU A 256 -0.86 -27.41 -23.45
N GLN A 257 -1.91 -28.22 -23.48
CA GLN A 257 -2.21 -29.11 -22.36
C GLN A 257 -1.25 -30.30 -22.36
N SER A 258 -0.39 -30.38 -21.36
CA SER A 258 0.49 -31.53 -21.18
C SER A 258 -0.28 -32.66 -20.51
N ALA A 259 -0.08 -33.87 -21.03
CA ALA A 259 -0.61 -35.10 -20.41
C ALA A 259 0.08 -35.43 -19.06
N PHE A 260 1.21 -34.79 -18.76
CA PHE A 260 1.99 -35.03 -17.56
C PHE A 260 1.95 -33.83 -16.62
N PRO A 261 1.90 -34.04 -15.29
CA PRO A 261 2.07 -32.95 -14.31
C PRO A 261 3.37 -32.19 -14.52
N LEU A 262 3.38 -30.89 -14.17
CA LEU A 262 4.53 -29.99 -14.35
C LEU A 262 5.86 -30.55 -13.81
N TRP A 263 5.81 -31.23 -12.67
CA TRP A 263 6.99 -31.83 -12.04
C TRP A 263 7.54 -33.07 -12.72
N ASN A 264 6.77 -33.69 -13.64
CA ASN A 264 7.16 -34.85 -14.43
C ASN A 264 7.52 -34.50 -15.89
N GLN A 265 7.51 -33.19 -16.23
CA GLN A 265 7.94 -32.75 -17.55
C GLN A 265 9.46 -32.71 -17.62
N LEU A 266 10.00 -33.09 -18.76
CA LEU A 266 11.42 -32.90 -19.05
C LEU A 266 11.73 -31.43 -19.03
N GLY A 267 12.87 -31.06 -18.43
CA GLY A 267 13.34 -29.65 -18.43
C GLY A 267 13.54 -29.13 -19.85
N ALA A 268 13.53 -27.84 -20.00
CA ALA A 268 13.84 -27.21 -21.29
C ALA A 268 15.30 -27.55 -21.69
N ASP A 269 15.49 -27.94 -22.96
CA ASP A 269 16.82 -28.01 -23.55
C ASP A 269 17.30 -26.59 -23.85
N LEU A 270 17.93 -25.96 -22.83
CA LEU A 270 18.37 -24.57 -22.85
C LEU A 270 19.90 -24.51 -22.88
N GLN A 271 20.43 -23.87 -23.88
CA GLN A 271 21.86 -23.65 -24.10
C GLN A 271 22.14 -22.15 -24.03
N PRO A 272 22.47 -21.60 -22.85
CA PRO A 272 22.81 -20.19 -22.69
C PRO A 272 24.14 -19.88 -23.37
N GLN A 273 24.22 -18.67 -23.94
CA GLN A 273 25.41 -18.14 -24.61
C GLN A 273 25.68 -16.71 -24.11
N GLY A 274 26.94 -16.27 -24.21
CA GLY A 274 27.33 -14.93 -23.81
C GLY A 274 27.40 -14.71 -22.29
N ASP A 275 27.37 -13.45 -21.87
CA ASP A 275 27.51 -13.05 -20.48
C ASP A 275 26.20 -13.11 -19.71
N PRO A 276 26.20 -13.59 -18.46
CA PRO A 276 25.03 -13.62 -17.62
C PRO A 276 24.61 -12.21 -17.18
N VAL A 277 23.31 -11.97 -17.14
CA VAL A 277 22.70 -10.77 -16.60
C VAL A 277 22.04 -11.13 -15.27
N THR A 278 22.56 -10.61 -14.17
CA THR A 278 21.97 -10.79 -12.83
C THR A 278 21.15 -9.58 -12.48
N TYR A 279 19.96 -9.82 -11.94
CA TYR A 279 19.05 -8.74 -11.59
C TYR A 279 18.07 -9.18 -10.49
N GLN A 280 17.56 -8.18 -9.79
CA GLN A 280 16.52 -8.35 -8.79
C GLN A 280 15.19 -7.83 -9.31
N VAL A 281 14.14 -8.62 -9.16
CA VAL A 281 12.76 -8.26 -9.50
C VAL A 281 11.94 -8.07 -8.24
N THR A 282 11.12 -7.04 -8.25
CA THR A 282 10.03 -6.84 -7.30
C THR A 282 8.73 -6.88 -8.11
N LEU A 283 8.05 -8.02 -8.08
CA LEU A 283 6.83 -8.31 -8.84
C LEU A 283 5.61 -7.90 -8.00
N GLU A 284 4.73 -7.10 -8.56
CA GLU A 284 3.46 -6.72 -7.94
C GLU A 284 2.50 -7.92 -7.90
N ALA A 285 1.58 -7.92 -6.93
CA ALA A 285 0.55 -8.95 -6.81
C ALA A 285 -0.36 -8.96 -8.06
N ASN A 286 -0.48 -10.09 -8.71
CA ASN A 286 -1.23 -10.26 -9.95
C ASN A 286 -2.15 -11.48 -9.97
N SER A 287 -2.21 -12.23 -8.87
CA SER A 287 -3.00 -13.46 -8.69
C SER A 287 -2.73 -14.54 -9.74
N ARG A 288 -1.55 -14.53 -10.35
CA ARG A 288 -1.10 -15.49 -11.38
C ARG A 288 0.12 -16.28 -10.88
N PRO A 289 0.36 -17.48 -11.37
CA PRO A 289 1.47 -18.32 -10.90
C PRO A 289 2.82 -18.02 -11.58
N TRP A 290 2.87 -17.17 -12.60
CA TRP A 290 4.10 -16.94 -13.36
C TRP A 290 5.07 -16.03 -12.60
N ILE A 291 6.32 -16.50 -12.53
CA ILE A 291 7.46 -15.72 -12.06
C ILE A 291 8.15 -15.16 -13.30
N LEU A 292 7.98 -13.87 -13.53
CA LEU A 292 8.42 -13.19 -14.74
C LEU A 292 9.93 -12.98 -14.72
N VAL A 293 10.63 -13.56 -15.69
CA VAL A 293 12.08 -13.44 -15.85
C VAL A 293 12.43 -13.17 -17.33
N LEU A 294 13.63 -12.67 -17.58
CA LEU A 294 14.15 -12.59 -18.94
C LEU A 294 14.18 -14.01 -19.58
N ASP A 295 14.00 -14.10 -20.88
CA ASP A 295 13.72 -15.33 -21.62
C ASP A 295 14.54 -16.55 -21.17
N ALA A 296 15.85 -16.47 -21.13
CA ALA A 296 16.71 -17.61 -20.78
C ALA A 296 17.23 -17.50 -19.34
N THR A 297 16.51 -18.08 -18.42
CA THR A 297 16.87 -18.17 -17.00
C THR A 297 17.10 -19.64 -16.61
N PRO A 298 18.30 -20.18 -16.78
CA PRO A 298 18.56 -21.61 -16.58
C PRO A 298 18.50 -22.01 -15.11
N GLN A 299 18.81 -21.12 -14.20
CA GLN A 299 18.82 -21.36 -12.76
C GLN A 299 17.50 -20.91 -12.12
N LYS A 300 17.08 -21.65 -11.12
CA LYS A 300 15.89 -21.34 -10.33
C LYS A 300 16.01 -19.93 -9.73
N PRO A 301 15.03 -19.04 -9.98
CA PRO A 301 14.98 -17.74 -9.29
C PRO A 301 14.98 -17.92 -7.77
N ALA A 302 15.78 -17.09 -7.08
CA ALA A 302 15.95 -17.18 -5.63
C ALA A 302 14.72 -16.58 -4.91
N LEU A 303 13.73 -17.42 -4.62
CA LEU A 303 12.55 -17.12 -3.81
C LEU A 303 12.64 -17.86 -2.47
N ALA A 304 12.40 -17.16 -1.38
CA ALA A 304 12.55 -17.72 -0.04
C ALA A 304 11.38 -18.63 0.39
N ASP A 305 10.16 -18.39 -0.10
CA ASP A 305 8.92 -18.92 0.47
C ASP A 305 8.05 -19.72 -0.52
N ARG A 306 8.52 -19.95 -1.75
CA ARG A 306 7.75 -20.59 -2.83
C ARG A 306 8.58 -21.62 -3.56
N ARG A 307 7.92 -22.72 -3.97
CA ARG A 307 8.48 -23.65 -4.94
C ARG A 307 8.16 -23.15 -6.34
N VAL A 308 9.18 -23.07 -7.19
CA VAL A 308 9.03 -22.73 -8.59
C VAL A 308 9.65 -23.80 -9.45
N THR A 309 9.00 -24.09 -10.59
CA THR A 309 9.40 -25.11 -11.55
C THR A 309 9.46 -24.48 -12.93
N MET A 310 10.50 -24.80 -13.70
CA MET A 310 10.63 -24.39 -15.09
C MET A 310 9.88 -25.40 -15.97
N THR A 311 9.07 -24.86 -16.89
CA THR A 311 8.41 -25.66 -17.94
C THR A 311 9.34 -25.87 -19.12
N PRO A 312 9.03 -26.83 -20.02
CA PRO A 312 9.75 -26.98 -21.30
C PRO A 312 9.73 -25.71 -22.17
N ASP A 313 8.79 -24.81 -21.92
CA ASP A 313 8.62 -23.54 -22.65
C ASP A 313 9.32 -22.36 -21.95
N LEU A 314 10.31 -22.61 -21.09
CA LEU A 314 11.08 -21.63 -20.33
C LEU A 314 10.23 -20.75 -19.39
N GLN A 315 9.03 -21.18 -19.02
CA GLN A 315 8.23 -20.46 -18.03
C GLN A 315 8.61 -20.92 -16.63
N TRP A 316 8.80 -19.98 -15.70
CA TRP A 316 8.92 -20.28 -14.29
C TRP A 316 7.55 -20.17 -13.63
N ILE A 317 7.02 -21.26 -13.12
CA ILE A 317 5.69 -21.36 -12.50
C ILE A 317 5.83 -21.65 -11.02
N SER A 318 5.16 -20.85 -10.20
CA SER A 318 5.05 -21.02 -8.75
C SER A 318 3.95 -22.02 -8.40
N ASP A 319 4.14 -22.75 -7.31
CA ASP A 319 3.17 -23.67 -6.71
C ASP A 319 1.87 -23.00 -6.23
N ARG A 320 1.89 -21.69 -6.07
CA ARG A 320 0.73 -20.85 -5.70
C ARG A 320 0.76 -19.50 -6.42
N PRO A 321 -0.41 -18.88 -6.64
CA PRO A 321 -0.50 -17.56 -7.26
C PRO A 321 0.30 -16.48 -6.51
N VAL A 322 0.77 -15.46 -7.23
CA VAL A 322 1.44 -14.28 -6.68
C VAL A 322 0.38 -13.32 -6.14
N THR A 323 0.01 -13.49 -4.89
CA THR A 323 -1.00 -12.66 -4.20
C THR A 323 -0.40 -11.48 -3.45
N ASP A 324 0.92 -11.50 -3.26
CA ASP A 324 1.67 -10.51 -2.50
C ASP A 324 2.82 -9.95 -3.32
N LEU A 325 3.33 -8.78 -2.92
CA LEU A 325 4.54 -8.21 -3.48
C LEU A 325 5.70 -9.22 -3.33
N THR A 326 6.15 -9.78 -4.44
CA THR A 326 7.12 -10.88 -4.44
C THR A 326 8.46 -10.40 -4.96
N ARG A 327 9.52 -10.62 -4.18
CA ARG A 327 10.90 -10.24 -4.53
C ARG A 327 11.74 -11.47 -4.79
N TYR A 328 12.51 -11.46 -5.86
CA TYR A 328 13.44 -12.53 -6.22
C TYR A 328 14.63 -12.00 -7.02
N THR A 329 15.71 -12.80 -7.00
CA THR A 329 16.89 -12.57 -7.86
C THR A 329 16.93 -13.65 -8.92
N ALA A 330 17.26 -13.26 -10.14
CA ALA A 330 17.42 -14.16 -11.27
C ALA A 330 18.69 -13.84 -12.05
N THR A 331 19.24 -14.86 -12.71
CA THR A 331 20.38 -14.74 -13.64
C THR A 331 19.94 -15.29 -14.98
N SER A 332 19.95 -14.47 -16.00
CA SER A 332 19.46 -14.78 -17.34
C SER A 332 20.52 -14.49 -18.41
N TYR A 333 20.28 -15.00 -19.60
CA TYR A 333 21.11 -14.79 -20.77
C TYR A 333 20.28 -14.18 -21.89
N THR A 334 20.78 -13.17 -22.56
CA THR A 334 20.11 -12.53 -23.68
C THR A 334 20.37 -13.25 -25.01
N ASP A 335 21.48 -14.01 -25.08
CA ASP A 335 21.80 -14.90 -26.19
C ASP A 335 21.72 -16.36 -25.74
N PHE A 336 20.93 -17.16 -26.46
CA PHE A 336 20.65 -18.53 -26.10
C PHE A 336 20.02 -19.32 -27.25
N ARG A 337 20.09 -20.65 -27.14
CA ARG A 337 19.32 -21.57 -27.97
C ARG A 337 18.49 -22.48 -27.06
N TYR A 338 17.28 -22.81 -27.49
CA TYR A 338 16.47 -23.72 -26.71
C TYR A 338 15.46 -24.52 -27.53
N GLY A 339 15.08 -25.69 -26.99
CA GLY A 339 14.18 -26.63 -27.63
C GLY A 339 14.91 -27.58 -28.58
N PRO A 340 14.16 -28.46 -29.29
CA PRO A 340 14.74 -29.48 -30.15
C PRO A 340 15.44 -28.85 -31.35
N LEU A 341 16.73 -29.16 -31.55
CA LEU A 341 17.51 -28.70 -32.70
C LEU A 341 17.15 -29.45 -33.99
N ARG A 342 16.56 -30.63 -33.84
CA ARG A 342 16.08 -31.46 -34.95
C ARG A 342 14.56 -31.60 -34.92
N SER A 343 13.95 -31.87 -36.09
CA SER A 343 12.52 -32.10 -36.14
C SER A 343 12.12 -33.33 -35.31
N VAL A 344 11.19 -33.09 -34.39
CA VAL A 344 10.60 -34.14 -33.50
C VAL A 344 9.08 -34.17 -33.66
N THR A 345 8.47 -35.33 -33.33
CA THR A 345 7.02 -35.50 -33.50
C THR A 345 6.19 -34.45 -32.75
N GLY A 346 6.64 -34.01 -31.57
CA GLY A 346 5.94 -33.01 -30.78
C GLY A 346 5.82 -31.60 -31.43
N LEU A 347 6.61 -31.31 -32.47
CA LEU A 347 6.47 -30.04 -33.22
C LEU A 347 5.17 -30.00 -34.05
N LYS A 348 4.50 -31.13 -34.29
CA LYS A 348 3.21 -31.17 -35.01
C LYS A 348 2.10 -30.42 -34.29
N ASP A 349 2.13 -30.37 -32.97
CA ASP A 349 1.14 -29.64 -32.16
C ASP A 349 1.21 -28.13 -32.43
N TYR A 350 2.37 -27.64 -32.80
CA TYR A 350 2.63 -26.22 -33.12
C TYR A 350 2.38 -25.87 -34.58
N LEU A 351 1.88 -26.80 -35.36
CA LEU A 351 1.41 -26.62 -36.76
C LEU A 351 -0.13 -26.60 -36.84
N ALA A 352 -0.81 -27.05 -35.79
CA ALA A 352 -2.26 -27.26 -35.78
C ALA A 352 -3.00 -25.93 -36.00
N LEU A 353 -3.86 -25.92 -37.01
CA LEU A 353 -4.84 -24.86 -37.28
C LEU A 353 -6.22 -25.53 -37.37
N PRO A 354 -7.26 -24.92 -36.78
CA PRO A 354 -8.60 -25.48 -36.93
C PRO A 354 -9.06 -25.32 -38.37
N PRO A 355 -9.79 -26.30 -38.91
CA PRO A 355 -10.37 -26.24 -40.27
C PRO A 355 -11.36 -25.06 -40.32
N ASP A 356 -11.58 -24.53 -41.50
CA ASP A 356 -12.56 -23.49 -41.80
C ASP A 356 -12.28 -22.12 -41.22
N TYR A 357 -11.12 -21.91 -40.60
CA TYR A 357 -10.69 -20.59 -40.09
C TYR A 357 -9.59 -19.97 -40.93
N ASN A 358 -9.71 -18.68 -41.16
CA ASN A 358 -8.72 -17.83 -41.83
C ASN A 358 -8.30 -18.38 -43.26
N PRO A 359 -9.25 -18.70 -44.16
CA PRO A 359 -8.95 -19.32 -45.43
C PRO A 359 -8.08 -18.45 -46.35
N ARG A 360 -8.24 -17.11 -46.30
CA ARG A 360 -7.43 -16.17 -47.10
C ARG A 360 -5.99 -16.14 -46.60
N THR A 361 -5.76 -16.24 -45.33
CA THR A 361 -4.43 -16.33 -44.72
C THR A 361 -3.75 -17.65 -45.09
N GLN A 362 -4.48 -18.76 -45.17
CA GLN A 362 -3.93 -20.04 -45.64
C GLN A 362 -3.57 -19.96 -47.13
N GLN A 363 -4.40 -19.31 -47.91
CA GLN A 363 -4.08 -19.07 -49.33
C GLN A 363 -2.83 -18.18 -49.50
N LEU A 364 -2.70 -17.13 -48.69
CA LEU A 364 -1.51 -16.27 -48.64
C LEU A 364 -0.26 -17.09 -48.29
N ALA A 365 -0.34 -18.00 -47.30
CA ALA A 365 0.74 -18.87 -46.91
C ALA A 365 1.23 -19.73 -48.08
N ASN A 366 0.30 -20.31 -48.84
CA ASN A 366 0.60 -21.09 -50.02
C ASN A 366 1.23 -20.22 -51.12
N THR A 367 0.73 -18.99 -51.33
CA THR A 367 1.27 -18.04 -52.30
C THR A 367 2.72 -17.65 -51.99
N ILE A 368 3.00 -17.31 -50.72
CA ILE A 368 4.36 -16.96 -50.27
C ILE A 368 5.31 -18.14 -50.46
N ARG A 369 4.88 -19.35 -50.13
CA ARG A 369 5.72 -20.53 -50.22
C ARG A 369 5.97 -20.98 -51.65
N SER A 370 5.02 -20.78 -52.54
CA SER A 370 5.13 -21.11 -53.98
C SER A 370 5.75 -20.00 -54.83
N ASP A 371 6.04 -18.85 -54.26
CA ASP A 371 6.71 -17.75 -54.96
C ASP A 371 8.11 -18.21 -55.43
N PRO A 372 8.44 -18.03 -56.72
CA PRO A 372 9.77 -18.37 -57.23
C PRO A 372 10.94 -17.69 -56.49
N ALA A 373 10.69 -16.51 -55.91
CA ALA A 373 11.67 -15.80 -55.09
C ALA A 373 11.96 -16.54 -53.75
N ASN A 374 11.04 -17.36 -53.29
CA ASN A 374 11.13 -18.15 -52.06
C ASN A 374 11.36 -19.64 -52.29
N ALA A 375 11.66 -20.00 -53.58
CA ALA A 375 11.89 -21.41 -53.94
C ALA A 375 13.13 -21.97 -53.21
N GLY A 376 12.93 -22.97 -52.35
CA GLY A 376 14.01 -23.51 -51.50
C GLY A 376 14.38 -22.69 -50.29
N ALA A 377 13.64 -21.62 -49.98
CA ALA A 377 13.88 -20.79 -48.81
C ALA A 377 13.74 -21.59 -47.53
N ASP A 378 14.67 -21.38 -46.61
CA ASP A 378 14.62 -21.91 -45.25
C ASP A 378 13.66 -21.10 -44.36
N THR A 379 13.42 -21.57 -43.12
CA THR A 379 12.53 -20.89 -42.20
C THR A 379 12.90 -19.42 -41.94
N PRO A 380 14.15 -19.03 -41.69
CA PRO A 380 14.56 -17.64 -41.53
C PRO A 380 14.20 -16.76 -42.72
N ALA A 381 14.42 -17.21 -43.93
CA ALA A 381 14.11 -16.46 -45.15
C ALA A 381 12.60 -16.24 -45.33
N LEU A 382 11.77 -17.24 -45.02
CA LEU A 382 10.31 -17.10 -45.05
C LEU A 382 9.80 -16.17 -43.94
N VAL A 383 10.39 -16.20 -42.76
CA VAL A 383 10.10 -15.26 -41.71
C VAL A 383 10.39 -13.82 -42.14
N GLU A 384 11.57 -13.60 -42.77
CA GLU A 384 11.95 -12.25 -43.26
C GLU A 384 11.03 -11.77 -44.37
N ALA A 385 10.60 -12.64 -45.27
CA ALA A 385 9.63 -12.26 -46.30
C ALA A 385 8.28 -11.78 -45.72
N VAL A 386 7.83 -12.39 -44.64
CA VAL A 386 6.62 -11.94 -43.92
C VAL A 386 6.87 -10.66 -43.13
N MET A 387 8.02 -10.51 -42.51
CA MET A 387 8.41 -9.28 -41.83
C MET A 387 8.50 -8.08 -42.80
N GLU A 388 9.05 -8.30 -43.99
CA GLU A 388 9.09 -7.27 -45.04
C GLU A 388 7.69 -6.89 -45.51
N ARG A 389 6.79 -7.88 -45.65
CA ARG A 389 5.38 -7.61 -45.95
C ARG A 389 4.72 -6.74 -44.88
N LEU A 390 5.02 -6.96 -43.60
CA LEU A 390 4.52 -6.11 -42.53
C LEU A 390 5.06 -4.69 -42.59
N ARG A 391 6.35 -4.53 -42.92
CA ARG A 391 6.98 -3.20 -43.04
C ARG A 391 6.42 -2.39 -44.21
N THR A 392 6.19 -3.05 -45.35
CA THR A 392 5.87 -2.35 -46.63
C THR A 392 4.37 -2.38 -46.97
N GLY A 393 3.59 -3.24 -46.33
CA GLY A 393 2.18 -3.48 -46.67
C GLY A 393 1.17 -2.47 -46.13
N GLY A 394 1.61 -1.40 -45.45
CA GLY A 394 0.74 -0.33 -44.92
C GLY A 394 0.00 -0.74 -43.66
N TYR A 395 0.58 -1.61 -42.83
CA TYR A 395 0.03 -1.99 -41.54
C TYR A 395 0.29 -0.93 -40.49
N THR A 396 -0.67 -0.71 -39.60
CA THR A 396 -0.58 0.31 -38.53
C THR A 396 -0.84 -0.27 -37.16
N TYR A 397 -0.07 0.20 -36.17
CA TYR A 397 -0.26 -0.16 -34.77
C TYR A 397 -1.27 0.80 -34.13
N THR A 398 -2.35 0.24 -33.57
CA THR A 398 -3.39 1.00 -32.83
C THR A 398 -3.99 0.16 -31.72
N LEU A 399 -4.34 0.77 -30.59
CA LEU A 399 -5.09 0.11 -29.51
C LEU A 399 -6.61 0.07 -29.76
N GLU A 400 -7.10 0.78 -30.76
CA GLU A 400 -8.51 0.85 -31.12
C GLU A 400 -8.77 0.30 -32.53
N PRO A 401 -8.43 -0.97 -32.82
CA PRO A 401 -8.59 -1.53 -34.16
C PRO A 401 -10.06 -1.90 -34.47
N GLY A 402 -10.97 -1.71 -33.49
CA GLY A 402 -12.36 -2.19 -33.57
C GLY A 402 -12.49 -3.68 -33.28
N VAL A 403 -13.71 -4.19 -33.31
CA VAL A 403 -14.01 -5.59 -33.02
C VAL A 403 -13.76 -6.44 -34.25
N PHE A 404 -12.96 -7.49 -34.11
CA PHE A 404 -12.69 -8.47 -35.16
C PHE A 404 -13.75 -9.57 -35.13
N GLY A 405 -14.07 -10.11 -36.30
CA GLY A 405 -15.02 -11.21 -36.48
C GLY A 405 -14.38 -12.59 -36.26
N THR A 406 -14.90 -13.59 -37.00
CA THR A 406 -14.47 -14.98 -36.84
C THR A 406 -13.09 -15.25 -37.47
N HIS A 407 -12.74 -14.60 -38.56
CA HIS A 407 -11.51 -14.79 -39.30
C HIS A 407 -10.50 -13.67 -39.00
N THR A 408 -10.04 -13.65 -37.76
CA THR A 408 -9.22 -12.54 -37.24
C THR A 408 -7.93 -12.28 -38.04
N ALA A 409 -7.25 -13.32 -38.49
CA ALA A 409 -6.03 -13.18 -39.28
C ALA A 409 -6.34 -12.68 -40.69
N ASP A 410 -7.42 -13.15 -41.34
CA ASP A 410 -7.84 -12.64 -42.65
C ASP A 410 -8.18 -11.15 -42.57
N GLU A 411 -8.96 -10.74 -41.55
CA GLU A 411 -9.29 -9.34 -41.36
C GLU A 411 -8.04 -8.49 -41.13
N PHE A 412 -7.08 -8.99 -40.38
CA PHE A 412 -5.81 -8.28 -40.14
C PHE A 412 -5.01 -8.14 -41.45
N TRP A 413 -4.77 -9.23 -42.19
CA TRP A 413 -3.92 -9.23 -43.35
C TRP A 413 -4.51 -8.44 -44.53
N PHE A 414 -5.81 -8.46 -44.71
CA PHE A 414 -6.42 -7.99 -45.94
C PHE A 414 -7.37 -6.80 -45.79
N ASP A 415 -8.16 -6.79 -44.70
CA ASP A 415 -9.27 -5.86 -44.64
C ASP A 415 -8.95 -4.64 -43.77
N ARG A 416 -8.44 -4.82 -42.55
CA ARG A 416 -8.19 -3.72 -41.64
C ARG A 416 -6.79 -3.18 -41.67
N LYS A 417 -5.80 -4.03 -41.83
CA LYS A 417 -4.36 -3.71 -41.80
C LYS A 417 -3.97 -2.87 -40.57
N MET A 418 -4.69 -3.02 -39.46
CA MET A 418 -4.46 -2.32 -38.22
C MET A 418 -4.71 -3.23 -37.02
N GLY A 419 -3.95 -3.02 -35.96
CA GLY A 419 -4.06 -3.82 -34.76
C GLY A 419 -2.96 -3.48 -33.73
N PHE A 420 -2.92 -4.17 -32.65
CA PHE A 420 -1.83 -4.12 -31.68
C PHE A 420 -1.15 -5.50 -31.54
N CYS A 421 -0.20 -5.66 -30.60
CA CYS A 421 0.70 -6.81 -30.53
C CYS A 421 -0.02 -8.18 -30.65
N GLU A 422 -1.19 -8.36 -30.02
CA GLU A 422 -1.96 -9.62 -30.11
C GLU A 422 -2.45 -9.92 -31.52
N HIS A 423 -3.00 -8.91 -32.21
CA HIS A 423 -3.49 -9.08 -33.60
C HIS A 423 -2.33 -9.43 -34.53
N ILE A 424 -1.23 -8.71 -34.37
CA ILE A 424 -0.05 -8.86 -35.22
C ILE A 424 0.60 -10.22 -34.97
N ALA A 425 0.86 -10.58 -33.71
CA ALA A 425 1.47 -11.86 -33.35
C ALA A 425 0.58 -13.06 -33.72
N SER A 426 -0.74 -12.96 -33.43
CA SER A 426 -1.69 -14.04 -33.81
C SER A 426 -1.71 -14.26 -35.33
N SER A 427 -1.88 -13.19 -36.11
CA SER A 427 -1.95 -13.29 -37.56
C SER A 427 -0.64 -13.79 -38.16
N PHE A 428 0.49 -13.38 -37.58
CA PHE A 428 1.80 -13.89 -37.98
C PHE A 428 1.94 -15.39 -37.72
N VAL A 429 1.59 -15.87 -36.52
CA VAL A 429 1.70 -17.29 -36.14
C VAL A 429 0.76 -18.14 -37.01
N VAL A 430 -0.49 -17.70 -37.26
CA VAL A 430 -1.40 -18.39 -38.19
C VAL A 430 -0.80 -18.52 -39.58
N LEU A 431 -0.17 -17.48 -40.11
CA LEU A 431 0.50 -17.49 -41.42
C LEU A 431 1.71 -18.43 -41.39
N MET A 432 2.56 -18.42 -40.37
CA MET A 432 3.70 -19.34 -40.23
C MET A 432 3.22 -20.80 -40.24
N ARG A 433 2.18 -21.12 -39.43
CA ARG A 433 1.59 -22.48 -39.40
C ARG A 433 1.02 -22.89 -40.78
N GLY A 434 0.37 -21.97 -41.46
CA GLY A 434 -0.11 -22.17 -42.80
C GLY A 434 1.01 -22.50 -43.80
N MET A 435 2.20 -21.98 -43.60
CA MET A 435 3.41 -22.31 -44.37
C MET A 435 4.09 -23.60 -43.92
N GLY A 436 3.56 -24.30 -42.90
CA GLY A 436 4.16 -25.51 -42.35
C GLY A 436 5.33 -25.25 -41.41
N ILE A 437 5.46 -24.07 -40.84
CA ILE A 437 6.48 -23.67 -39.90
C ILE A 437 5.88 -23.75 -38.47
N PRO A 438 6.43 -24.58 -37.58
CA PRO A 438 5.96 -24.63 -36.18
C PRO A 438 6.14 -23.27 -35.54
N ALA A 439 5.03 -22.72 -34.97
CA ALA A 439 5.03 -21.40 -34.38
C ALA A 439 4.07 -21.32 -33.20
N ARG A 440 4.35 -20.43 -32.25
CA ARG A 440 3.54 -20.19 -31.04
C ARG A 440 3.61 -18.73 -30.60
N ILE A 441 2.70 -18.33 -29.72
CA ILE A 441 2.66 -17.00 -29.14
C ILE A 441 3.23 -17.06 -27.73
N VAL A 442 4.02 -16.05 -27.37
CA VAL A 442 4.45 -15.80 -26.00
C VAL A 442 3.89 -14.46 -25.57
N THR A 443 3.31 -14.42 -24.39
CA THR A 443 2.87 -13.16 -23.76
C THR A 443 3.76 -12.85 -22.58
N GLY A 444 3.94 -11.58 -22.28
CA GLY A 444 4.83 -11.12 -21.23
C GLY A 444 4.90 -9.61 -21.14
N TYR A 445 6.06 -9.10 -20.80
CA TYR A 445 6.34 -7.66 -20.82
C TYR A 445 7.62 -7.40 -21.63
N GLN A 446 7.65 -6.27 -22.33
CA GLN A 446 8.80 -5.88 -23.15
C GLN A 446 9.29 -4.49 -22.76
N GLY A 447 10.60 -4.38 -22.48
CA GLY A 447 11.24 -3.12 -22.12
C GLY A 447 10.95 -2.67 -20.68
N GLY A 448 10.80 -1.39 -20.49
CA GLY A 448 10.61 -0.71 -19.23
C GLY A 448 11.22 0.69 -19.27
N THR A 449 11.10 1.48 -18.22
CA THR A 449 11.72 2.80 -18.11
C THR A 449 12.58 2.88 -16.87
N VAL A 450 13.81 3.38 -17.01
CA VAL A 450 14.66 3.65 -15.85
C VAL A 450 14.12 4.87 -15.09
N ASN A 451 13.98 4.74 -13.78
CA ASN A 451 13.68 5.86 -12.91
C ASN A 451 15.00 6.57 -12.56
N GLY A 452 15.18 7.80 -12.99
CA GLY A 452 16.39 8.59 -12.75
C GLY A 452 16.63 8.98 -11.29
N VAL A 453 15.68 8.72 -10.38
CA VAL A 453 15.80 9.03 -8.95
C VAL A 453 16.40 7.87 -8.17
N ASP A 454 15.92 6.63 -8.40
CA ASP A 454 16.34 5.45 -7.62
C ASP A 454 17.08 4.39 -8.46
N GLY A 455 17.20 4.61 -9.77
CA GLY A 455 17.90 3.72 -10.70
C GLY A 455 17.19 2.40 -11.00
N TYR A 456 15.96 2.19 -10.51
CA TYR A 456 15.17 1.02 -10.85
C TYR A 456 14.52 1.15 -12.23
N TRP A 457 14.48 0.05 -12.95
CA TRP A 457 13.65 -0.07 -14.12
C TRP A 457 12.21 -0.36 -13.70
N THR A 458 11.29 0.45 -14.18
CA THR A 458 9.85 0.28 -13.92
C THR A 458 9.20 -0.28 -15.18
N VAL A 459 8.65 -1.48 -15.05
CA VAL A 459 7.83 -2.14 -16.07
C VAL A 459 6.37 -1.97 -15.64
N ARG A 460 5.54 -1.45 -16.52
CA ARG A 460 4.12 -1.15 -16.26
C ARG A 460 3.21 -2.17 -16.93
N GLN A 461 1.95 -2.21 -16.54
CA GLN A 461 0.96 -3.03 -17.24
C GLN A 461 0.86 -2.63 -18.73
N SER A 462 1.02 -1.35 -19.03
CA SER A 462 1.07 -0.84 -20.41
C SER A 462 2.27 -1.33 -21.23
N ASP A 463 3.28 -1.93 -20.60
CA ASP A 463 4.41 -2.58 -21.29
C ASP A 463 4.12 -4.07 -21.58
N ALA A 464 2.88 -4.55 -21.30
CA ALA A 464 2.44 -5.89 -21.69
C ALA A 464 2.56 -6.07 -23.21
N HIS A 465 3.06 -7.23 -23.62
CA HIS A 465 3.40 -7.50 -25.00
C HIS A 465 3.15 -8.96 -25.38
N ALA A 466 2.88 -9.18 -26.67
CA ALA A 466 2.78 -10.49 -27.27
C ALA A 466 3.72 -10.57 -28.46
N TRP A 467 4.50 -11.64 -28.52
CA TRP A 467 5.43 -11.92 -29.62
C TRP A 467 5.30 -13.36 -30.10
N ALA A 468 5.90 -13.68 -31.21
CA ALA A 468 5.93 -15.02 -31.77
C ALA A 468 7.26 -15.72 -31.46
N GLU A 469 7.22 -17.03 -31.42
CA GLU A 469 8.37 -17.92 -31.54
C GLU A 469 8.13 -18.88 -32.69
N VAL A 470 9.15 -19.04 -33.51
CA VAL A 470 9.16 -19.98 -34.65
C VAL A 470 10.26 -21.01 -34.45
N TRP A 471 9.98 -22.25 -34.83
CA TRP A 471 11.02 -23.27 -34.78
C TRP A 471 11.88 -23.25 -36.02
N VAL A 472 13.19 -23.20 -35.84
CA VAL A 472 14.20 -23.20 -36.88
C VAL A 472 15.12 -24.41 -36.69
N ALA A 473 15.34 -25.17 -37.78
CA ALA A 473 16.24 -26.32 -37.72
C ALA A 473 17.67 -25.90 -37.30
N ASN A 474 18.30 -26.68 -36.43
CA ASN A 474 19.62 -26.42 -35.82
C ASN A 474 19.72 -25.19 -34.89
N GLN A 475 18.64 -24.44 -34.71
CA GLN A 475 18.58 -23.30 -33.78
C GLN A 475 17.58 -23.52 -32.63
N GLY A 476 16.53 -24.34 -32.86
CA GLY A 476 15.43 -24.52 -31.94
C GLY A 476 14.36 -23.42 -32.06
N TRP A 477 13.78 -23.01 -30.97
CA TRP A 477 12.80 -21.93 -30.93
C TRP A 477 13.49 -20.56 -30.98
N VAL A 478 13.14 -19.78 -31.99
CA VAL A 478 13.68 -18.41 -32.23
C VAL A 478 12.57 -17.40 -32.00
N ARG A 479 12.85 -16.37 -31.16
CA ARG A 479 11.93 -15.26 -30.97
C ARG A 479 11.84 -14.39 -32.21
N VAL A 480 10.63 -14.13 -32.65
CA VAL A 480 10.30 -13.16 -33.72
C VAL A 480 9.24 -12.21 -33.17
N ASP A 481 9.53 -10.93 -33.19
CA ASP A 481 8.55 -9.91 -32.81
C ASP A 481 8.02 -9.19 -34.05
N PRO A 482 6.87 -9.61 -34.61
CA PRO A 482 6.32 -9.00 -35.81
C PRO A 482 5.82 -7.57 -35.57
N THR A 483 5.61 -7.18 -34.31
CA THR A 483 5.26 -5.79 -33.96
C THR A 483 6.41 -4.83 -34.31
N SER A 484 7.66 -5.29 -34.22
CA SER A 484 8.84 -4.47 -34.59
C SER A 484 8.85 -4.03 -36.04
N ALA A 485 8.24 -4.80 -36.92
CA ALA A 485 8.11 -4.47 -38.33
C ALA A 485 7.02 -3.41 -38.59
N VAL A 486 5.94 -3.40 -37.80
CA VAL A 486 4.82 -2.47 -37.93
C VAL A 486 5.06 -1.17 -37.15
N ALA A 487 5.65 -1.27 -35.99
CA ALA A 487 5.88 -0.16 -35.08
C ALA A 487 7.25 -0.28 -34.37
N PRO A 488 8.36 0.04 -35.07
CA PRO A 488 9.70 -0.07 -34.50
C PRO A 488 9.90 0.75 -33.24
N GLY A 489 9.21 1.88 -33.10
CA GLY A 489 9.26 2.73 -31.93
C GLY A 489 8.58 2.11 -30.69
N ARG A 490 7.73 1.09 -30.85
CA ARG A 490 7.07 0.40 -29.74
C ARG A 490 8.00 -0.60 -29.05
N THR A 491 8.89 -1.23 -29.81
CA THR A 491 9.81 -2.26 -29.32
C THR A 491 11.23 -1.76 -29.08
N GLY A 492 11.64 -0.64 -29.71
CA GLY A 492 13.01 -0.13 -29.67
C GLY A 492 13.21 1.26 -29.08
N SER A 493 12.18 2.04 -28.91
CA SER A 493 12.23 3.37 -28.28
C SER A 493 10.96 3.68 -27.49
N ILE A 494 11.06 4.65 -26.56
CA ILE A 494 10.06 4.99 -25.55
C ILE A 494 8.76 5.61 -26.12
N ALA A 495 8.33 5.29 -27.31
CA ALA A 495 7.04 5.74 -27.84
C ALA A 495 5.90 4.96 -27.18
N ARG A 496 5.61 5.27 -25.91
CA ARG A 496 4.40 4.81 -25.23
C ARG A 496 3.19 5.49 -25.87
N LEU A 497 2.17 4.70 -26.17
CA LEU A 497 0.86 5.27 -26.42
C LEU A 497 0.38 5.88 -25.09
N GLU A 498 0.25 7.21 -25.07
CA GLU A 498 -0.21 7.91 -23.87
C GLU A 498 -1.65 7.50 -23.59
N ALA A 499 -1.88 6.86 -22.46
CA ALA A 499 -3.23 6.65 -21.94
C ALA A 499 -3.93 8.01 -21.74
N PRO A 500 -5.27 8.08 -21.89
CA PRO A 500 -6.02 9.30 -21.62
C PRO A 500 -5.69 9.80 -20.20
N ARG A 501 -5.08 10.97 -20.12
CA ARG A 501 -4.66 11.55 -18.84
C ARG A 501 -5.89 11.91 -18.04
N GLY A 502 -5.98 11.49 -16.77
CA GLY A 502 -7.01 11.97 -15.85
C GLY A 502 -7.02 13.50 -15.77
N VAL A 503 -8.16 14.10 -15.42
CA VAL A 503 -8.39 15.57 -15.41
C VAL A 503 -7.29 16.35 -14.67
N ILE A 504 -6.77 15.81 -13.56
CA ILE A 504 -5.71 16.43 -12.76
C ILE A 504 -4.36 16.35 -13.50
N ALA A 505 -4.02 15.21 -14.10
CA ALA A 505 -2.79 15.03 -14.86
C ALA A 505 -2.76 15.91 -16.11
N THR A 506 -3.92 16.08 -16.78
CA THR A 506 -4.07 16.98 -17.94
C THR A 506 -3.90 18.45 -17.53
N ALA A 507 -4.38 18.85 -16.35
CA ALA A 507 -4.19 20.20 -15.84
C ALA A 507 -2.71 20.48 -15.48
N LEU A 508 -2.03 19.53 -14.83
CA LEU A 508 -0.60 19.67 -14.48
C LEU A 508 0.33 19.67 -15.69
N SER A 509 0.04 18.85 -16.70
CA SER A 509 0.88 18.77 -17.93
C SER A 509 0.81 20.05 -18.78
N ARG A 510 -0.24 20.86 -18.63
CA ARG A 510 -0.34 22.18 -19.28
C ARG A 510 0.59 23.23 -18.66
N VAL A 511 1.03 23.06 -17.42
CA VAL A 511 1.89 24.02 -16.72
C VAL A 511 3.37 23.78 -17.08
N SER A 512 3.85 22.52 -17.04
CA SER A 512 5.21 22.15 -17.48
C SER A 512 5.29 20.63 -17.62
N PRO A 513 5.55 20.09 -18.84
CA PRO A 513 5.73 18.66 -19.06
C PRO A 513 6.89 18.08 -18.22
N GLN A 514 7.99 18.82 -18.12
CA GLN A 514 9.19 18.39 -17.37
C GLN A 514 8.90 18.27 -15.85
N PHE A 515 8.11 19.20 -15.30
CA PHE A 515 7.71 19.14 -13.89
C PHE A 515 6.86 17.91 -13.59
N SER A 516 5.93 17.55 -14.47
CA SER A 516 5.08 16.37 -14.30
C SER A 516 5.87 15.06 -14.36
N ILE A 517 6.89 14.98 -15.22
CA ILE A 517 7.80 13.82 -15.34
C ILE A 517 8.63 13.68 -14.07
N ASN A 518 9.23 14.77 -13.58
CA ASN A 518 10.05 14.75 -12.37
C ASN A 518 9.22 14.39 -11.13
N LEU A 519 8.00 14.95 -11.00
CA LEU A 519 7.08 14.63 -9.90
C LEU A 519 6.69 13.16 -9.91
N ARG A 520 6.43 12.60 -11.09
CA ARG A 520 6.11 11.18 -11.25
C ARG A 520 7.31 10.30 -10.87
N ALA A 521 8.51 10.64 -11.31
CA ALA A 521 9.73 9.91 -10.95
C ALA A 521 9.98 9.92 -9.44
N LEU A 522 9.79 11.06 -8.78
CA LEU A 522 9.87 11.17 -7.32
C LEU A 522 8.80 10.32 -6.61
N TRP A 523 7.57 10.33 -7.11
CA TRP A 523 6.50 9.51 -6.56
C TRP A 523 6.79 8.02 -6.71
N ASP A 524 7.24 7.60 -7.91
CA ASP A 524 7.59 6.20 -8.19
C ASP A 524 8.76 5.74 -7.29
N ALA A 525 9.78 6.59 -7.09
CA ALA A 525 10.89 6.30 -6.19
C ALA A 525 10.44 6.22 -4.72
N ALA A 526 9.60 7.15 -4.24
CA ALA A 526 9.06 7.11 -2.89
C ALA A 526 8.21 5.86 -2.65
N ASN A 527 7.35 5.51 -3.62
CA ASN A 527 6.53 4.31 -3.55
C ASN A 527 7.37 3.03 -3.63
N ASN A 528 8.46 3.04 -4.42
CA ASN A 528 9.43 1.95 -4.43
C ASN A 528 10.13 1.81 -3.07
N GLY A 529 10.58 2.91 -2.47
CA GLY A 529 11.13 2.94 -1.12
C GLY A 529 10.17 2.34 -0.10
N TRP A 530 8.89 2.73 -0.14
CA TRP A 530 7.85 2.16 0.70
C TRP A 530 7.72 0.64 0.53
N ASN A 531 7.67 0.17 -0.72
CA ASN A 531 7.59 -1.25 -1.03
C ASN A 531 8.83 -2.02 -0.54
N GLN A 532 10.03 -1.46 -0.71
CA GLN A 532 11.29 -2.12 -0.35
C GLN A 532 11.54 -2.17 1.16
N TRP A 533 11.24 -1.08 1.87
CA TRP A 533 11.62 -0.92 3.28
C TRP A 533 10.48 -1.22 4.25
N VAL A 534 9.22 -1.05 3.83
CA VAL A 534 8.06 -1.27 4.70
C VAL A 534 7.34 -2.57 4.37
N LEU A 535 6.90 -2.77 3.12
CA LEU A 535 6.10 -3.95 2.76
C LEU A 535 6.96 -5.22 2.65
N ASN A 536 8.18 -5.11 2.13
CA ASN A 536 9.13 -6.23 2.02
C ASN A 536 10.03 -6.41 3.26
N TYR A 537 9.68 -5.80 4.39
CA TYR A 537 10.38 -6.04 5.64
C TYR A 537 9.89 -7.35 6.27
N THR A 538 10.52 -8.47 5.93
CA THR A 538 10.15 -9.84 6.32
C THR A 538 10.89 -10.30 7.57
N GLN A 539 10.46 -11.44 8.14
CA GLN A 539 11.16 -12.12 9.24
C GLN A 539 12.65 -12.38 8.91
N SER A 540 12.95 -12.81 7.68
CA SER A 540 14.34 -13.05 7.25
C SER A 540 15.19 -11.77 7.34
N LYS A 541 14.64 -10.61 7.01
CA LYS A 541 15.35 -9.33 7.16
C LYS A 541 15.54 -8.93 8.62
N GLN A 542 14.57 -9.26 9.50
CA GLN A 542 14.74 -9.06 10.94
C GLN A 542 15.89 -9.89 11.50
N LEU A 543 15.96 -11.17 11.12
CA LEU A 543 17.01 -12.06 11.56
C LEU A 543 18.39 -11.66 10.98
N ASN A 544 18.44 -11.20 9.72
CA ASN A 544 19.67 -10.68 9.14
C ASN A 544 20.15 -9.42 9.87
N LEU A 545 19.24 -8.51 10.27
CA LEU A 545 19.59 -7.36 11.09
C LEU A 545 20.25 -7.78 12.42
N LEU A 546 19.74 -8.82 13.08
CA LEU A 546 20.35 -9.35 14.30
C LEU A 546 21.75 -9.93 14.02
N ARG A 547 21.91 -10.61 12.88
CA ARG A 547 23.22 -11.15 12.47
C ARG A 547 24.23 -10.02 12.24
N ASP A 548 23.80 -8.93 11.60
CA ASP A 548 24.64 -7.74 11.39
C ASP A 548 25.00 -7.05 12.71
N LEU A 549 24.16 -7.19 13.74
CA LEU A 549 24.41 -6.73 15.11
C LEU A 549 25.28 -7.70 15.92
N GLY A 550 25.74 -8.84 15.35
CA GLY A 550 26.68 -9.76 15.96
C GLY A 550 26.08 -11.03 16.59
N PHE A 551 24.81 -11.34 16.34
CA PHE A 551 24.20 -12.60 16.77
C PHE A 551 24.59 -13.73 15.79
N GLU A 552 25.28 -14.78 16.26
CA GLU A 552 25.73 -15.88 15.42
C GLU A 552 24.59 -16.72 14.82
N SER A 553 23.53 -16.98 15.58
CA SER A 553 22.35 -17.75 15.16
C SER A 553 21.06 -17.06 15.63
N PRO A 554 20.68 -15.94 14.98
CA PRO A 554 19.58 -15.11 15.43
C PRO A 554 18.24 -15.84 15.36
N SER A 555 17.48 -15.75 16.44
CA SER A 555 16.15 -16.33 16.58
C SER A 555 15.08 -15.25 16.82
N TRP A 556 13.81 -15.61 16.75
CA TRP A 556 12.71 -14.71 17.10
C TRP A 556 12.68 -14.41 18.62
N GLU A 557 13.25 -15.29 19.43
CA GLU A 557 13.40 -15.11 20.87
C GLU A 557 14.39 -13.99 21.17
N ASP A 558 15.52 -13.92 20.45
CA ASP A 558 16.50 -12.84 20.57
C ASP A 558 15.90 -11.48 20.22
N LEU A 559 15.04 -11.40 19.18
CA LEU A 559 14.27 -10.20 18.86
C LEU A 559 13.38 -9.78 20.03
N SER A 560 12.70 -10.75 20.65
CA SER A 560 11.81 -10.50 21.78
C SER A 560 12.59 -9.99 22.99
N TYR A 561 13.73 -10.60 23.32
CA TYR A 561 14.59 -10.15 24.43
C TYR A 561 15.16 -8.74 24.19
N LEU A 562 15.60 -8.45 22.94
CA LEU A 562 16.08 -7.12 22.59
C LEU A 562 14.97 -6.08 22.72
N LEU A 563 13.76 -6.38 22.26
CA LEU A 563 12.61 -5.51 22.37
C LEU A 563 12.24 -5.26 23.85
N ILE A 564 12.16 -6.31 24.65
CA ILE A 564 11.89 -6.20 26.09
C ILE A 564 12.94 -5.34 26.78
N GLY A 565 14.23 -5.59 26.48
CA GLY A 565 15.34 -4.81 27.01
C GLY A 565 15.22 -3.31 26.69
N LEU A 566 14.88 -2.97 25.45
CA LEU A 566 14.66 -1.59 25.02
C LEU A 566 13.45 -0.93 25.73
N VAL A 567 12.35 -1.66 25.88
CA VAL A 567 11.15 -1.17 26.59
C VAL A 567 11.47 -0.91 28.06
N VAL A 568 12.19 -1.82 28.72
CA VAL A 568 12.65 -1.66 30.12
C VAL A 568 13.58 -0.44 30.24
N ALA A 569 14.57 -0.32 29.33
CA ALA A 569 15.49 0.82 29.32
C ALA A 569 14.75 2.15 29.13
N ALA A 570 13.83 2.23 28.17
CA ALA A 570 13.00 3.42 27.94
C ALA A 570 12.13 3.75 29.16
N SER A 571 11.56 2.75 29.82
CA SER A 571 10.76 2.92 31.04
C SER A 571 11.62 3.45 32.20
N LEU A 572 12.84 2.96 32.35
CA LEU A 572 13.79 3.44 33.37
C LEU A 572 14.22 4.89 33.09
N VAL A 573 14.51 5.23 31.83
CA VAL A 573 14.80 6.60 31.42
C VAL A 573 13.61 7.55 31.69
N GLY A 574 12.39 7.12 31.38
CA GLY A 574 11.16 7.86 31.68
C GLY A 574 10.96 8.05 33.18
N ALA A 575 11.19 7.02 33.99
CA ALA A 575 11.13 7.10 35.44
C ALA A 575 12.21 8.07 35.99
N ALA A 576 13.46 7.94 35.52
CA ALA A 576 14.54 8.84 35.90
C ALA A 576 14.24 10.30 35.54
N TRP A 577 13.66 10.53 34.33
CA TRP A 577 13.24 11.87 33.89
C TRP A 577 12.16 12.45 34.79
N THR A 578 11.13 11.67 35.12
CA THR A 578 10.05 12.13 36.02
C THR A 578 10.55 12.42 37.43
N LEU A 579 11.50 11.63 37.94
CA LEU A 579 12.16 11.92 39.21
C LEU A 579 12.99 13.20 39.13
N TRP A 580 13.73 13.40 38.03
CA TRP A 580 14.53 14.59 37.82
C TRP A 580 13.67 15.85 37.68
N GLU A 581 12.55 15.79 36.96
CA GLU A 581 11.60 16.88 36.82
C GLU A 581 10.92 17.19 38.18
N ARG A 582 10.58 16.17 38.96
CA ARG A 582 10.09 16.33 40.32
C ARG A 582 11.11 17.02 41.23
N HIS A 583 12.40 16.78 41.02
CA HIS A 583 13.46 17.52 41.74
C HIS A 583 13.61 18.98 41.27
N ARG A 584 13.22 19.29 40.06
CA ARG A 584 13.20 20.64 39.48
C ARG A 584 11.94 21.45 39.79
N GLN A 585 10.93 20.85 40.44
CA GLN A 585 9.75 21.61 40.86
C GLN A 585 10.15 22.82 41.69
N ASP A 586 9.51 23.96 41.41
CA ASP A 586 9.73 25.26 42.12
C ASP A 586 9.78 25.01 43.64
N PRO A 587 10.89 25.31 44.30
CA PRO A 587 11.04 25.10 45.74
C PRO A 587 9.93 25.77 46.56
N TRP A 588 9.33 26.86 46.06
CA TRP A 588 8.19 27.52 46.66
C TRP A 588 6.94 26.68 46.61
N LEU A 589 6.63 26.04 45.44
CA LEU A 589 5.49 25.16 45.34
C LEU A 589 5.63 23.89 46.21
N ARG A 590 6.85 23.39 46.37
CA ARG A 590 7.10 22.26 47.29
C ARG A 590 6.78 22.64 48.74
N LEU A 591 7.13 23.85 49.18
CA LEU A 591 6.80 24.34 50.48
C LEU A 591 5.29 24.50 50.67
N LEU A 592 4.60 25.06 49.68
CA LEU A 592 3.15 25.22 49.69
C LEU A 592 2.42 23.88 49.81
N HIS A 593 2.81 22.93 48.98
CA HIS A 593 2.24 21.55 49.08
C HIS A 593 2.52 20.89 50.41
N GLY A 594 3.74 21.09 50.92
CA GLY A 594 4.10 20.55 52.24
C GLY A 594 3.26 21.18 53.37
N ALA A 595 2.96 22.45 53.32
CA ALA A 595 2.09 23.16 54.25
C ALA A 595 0.64 22.69 54.13
N ALA A 596 0.12 22.61 52.92
CA ALA A 596 -1.24 22.11 52.65
C ALA A 596 -1.45 20.68 53.15
N LEU A 597 -0.50 19.79 52.94
CA LEU A 597 -0.56 18.41 53.42
C LEU A 597 -0.59 18.31 54.95
N ARG A 598 0.23 19.13 55.63
CA ARG A 598 0.25 19.15 57.11
C ARG A 598 -1.06 19.69 57.71
N LEU A 599 -1.59 20.77 57.09
CA LEU A 599 -2.88 21.35 57.52
C LEU A 599 -4.07 20.42 57.26
N ARG A 600 -4.06 19.72 56.12
CA ARG A 600 -5.08 18.66 55.83
C ARG A 600 -5.02 17.52 56.85
N ARG A 601 -3.82 17.06 57.18
CA ARG A 601 -3.66 16.01 58.23
C ARG A 601 -4.13 16.48 59.58
N ALA A 602 -4.02 17.77 59.85
CA ALA A 602 -4.55 18.37 61.08
C ALA A 602 -6.07 18.61 61.04
N GLY A 603 -6.78 18.24 59.97
CA GLY A 603 -8.24 18.34 59.86
C GLY A 603 -8.77 19.59 59.17
N LEU A 604 -7.92 20.38 58.47
CA LEU A 604 -8.38 21.53 57.72
C LEU A 604 -8.78 21.09 56.29
N GLU A 605 -10.01 21.34 55.88
CA GLU A 605 -10.50 21.05 54.53
C GLU A 605 -9.93 22.08 53.55
N LEU A 606 -8.99 21.63 52.71
CA LEU A 606 -8.33 22.48 51.69
C LEU A 606 -8.50 21.83 50.31
N SER A 607 -8.86 22.64 49.33
CA SER A 607 -8.78 22.22 47.93
C SER A 607 -7.32 22.19 47.45
N ASP A 608 -7.05 21.48 46.33
CA ASP A 608 -5.68 21.33 45.81
C ASP A 608 -5.02 22.65 45.37
N ASN A 609 -5.84 23.66 45.08
CA ASN A 609 -5.39 24.97 44.57
C ASN A 609 -5.58 26.10 45.58
N THR A 610 -5.72 25.79 46.88
CA THR A 610 -5.92 26.85 47.92
C THR A 610 -4.67 27.69 48.08
N PRO A 611 -4.75 29.02 47.84
CA PRO A 611 -3.58 29.93 47.98
C PRO A 611 -3.19 30.14 49.46
N PRO A 612 -1.94 30.52 49.76
CA PRO A 612 -1.43 30.67 51.13
C PRO A 612 -2.28 31.59 52.01
N ARG A 613 -2.75 32.73 51.45
CA ARG A 613 -3.61 33.68 52.20
C ARG A 613 -4.94 33.05 52.61
N GLN A 614 -5.55 32.25 51.72
CA GLN A 614 -6.78 31.56 52.02
C GLN A 614 -6.56 30.46 53.08
N MET A 615 -5.43 29.74 53.02
CA MET A 615 -5.04 28.81 54.05
C MET A 615 -4.91 29.50 55.42
N ALA A 616 -4.25 30.66 55.45
CA ALA A 616 -4.09 31.45 56.66
C ALA A 616 -5.43 31.94 57.21
N SER A 617 -6.35 32.42 56.38
CA SER A 617 -7.68 32.89 56.77
C SER A 617 -8.55 31.72 57.29
N LEU A 618 -8.55 30.54 56.68
CA LEU A 618 -9.27 29.36 57.12
C LEU A 618 -8.71 28.88 58.48
N LEU A 619 -7.40 28.93 58.66
CA LEU A 619 -6.74 28.59 59.90
C LEU A 619 -7.19 29.54 61.04
N HIS A 620 -7.25 30.84 60.77
CA HIS A 620 -7.69 31.85 61.70
C HIS A 620 -9.19 31.73 62.07
N GLN A 621 -10.06 31.47 61.10
CA GLN A 621 -11.49 31.28 61.31
C GLN A 621 -11.77 30.05 62.18
N ARG A 622 -11.05 28.97 61.97
CA ARG A 622 -11.30 27.73 62.71
C ARG A 622 -10.71 27.71 64.12
N SER A 623 -9.66 28.53 64.35
CA SER A 623 -9.06 28.69 65.69
C SER A 623 -9.86 29.58 66.61
N LYS A 624 -10.95 30.23 66.14
CA LYS A 624 -11.80 31.20 66.93
C LYS A 624 -10.99 32.24 67.68
N GLY A 625 -9.80 32.58 67.25
CA GLY A 625 -8.95 33.59 67.87
C GLY A 625 -8.26 33.18 69.19
N GLN A 626 -8.43 31.95 69.67
CA GLN A 626 -7.95 31.58 71.01
C GLN A 626 -6.63 30.77 70.99
N SER A 627 -6.04 30.44 69.83
CA SER A 627 -4.84 29.59 69.80
C SER A 627 -3.61 30.38 69.39
N THR A 628 -2.85 30.89 70.37
CA THR A 628 -1.53 31.54 70.16
C THR A 628 -0.52 30.62 69.43
N GLN A 629 -0.76 29.32 69.41
CA GLN A 629 0.13 28.35 68.73
C GLN A 629 -0.02 28.28 67.22
N LEU A 630 -1.16 28.69 66.64
CA LEU A 630 -1.40 28.63 65.18
C LEU A 630 -1.02 29.94 64.45
N GLN A 631 -0.86 31.05 65.18
CA GLN A 631 -0.51 32.34 64.67
C GLN A 631 0.81 32.33 63.90
N PRO A 632 1.91 31.66 64.36
CA PRO A 632 3.17 31.64 63.62
C PRO A 632 3.04 30.94 62.25
N ILE A 633 2.12 29.97 62.10
CA ILE A 633 1.87 29.27 60.85
C ILE A 633 1.13 30.19 59.83
N GLY A 634 0.12 30.94 60.34
CA GLY A 634 -0.59 31.96 59.55
C GLY A 634 0.35 33.04 59.02
N ASP A 635 1.19 33.59 59.91
CA ASP A 635 2.18 34.62 59.55
C ASP A 635 3.21 34.08 58.57
N TRP A 636 3.62 32.83 58.70
CA TRP A 636 4.53 32.21 57.75
C TRP A 636 3.88 32.03 56.36
N LEU A 637 2.60 31.60 56.28
CA LEU A 637 1.84 31.49 55.04
C LEU A 637 1.70 32.84 54.32
N LEU A 638 1.42 33.93 55.07
CA LEU A 638 1.32 35.26 54.53
C LEU A 638 2.69 35.78 54.01
N ARG A 639 3.78 35.48 54.73
CA ARG A 639 5.14 35.82 54.28
C ARG A 639 5.55 35.03 53.02
N MET A 640 5.11 33.81 52.92
CA MET A 640 5.35 32.94 51.76
C MET A 640 4.62 33.47 50.52
N GLU A 641 3.38 34.00 50.69
CA GLU A 641 2.65 34.67 49.60
C GLU A 641 3.31 36.01 49.24
N ALA A 642 3.67 36.82 50.21
CA ALA A 642 4.34 38.09 50.00
C ALA A 642 5.70 37.91 49.23
N TRP A 643 6.44 36.84 49.52
CA TRP A 643 7.69 36.53 48.83
C TRP A 643 7.49 36.38 47.33
N ARG A 644 6.36 35.80 46.88
CA ARG A 644 6.10 35.54 45.46
C ARG A 644 5.39 36.71 44.73
N TYR A 645 4.48 37.39 45.42
CA TYR A 645 3.53 38.30 44.78
C TYR A 645 3.66 39.78 45.22
N ALA A 646 4.47 40.11 46.22
CA ALA A 646 4.68 41.49 46.58
C ALA A 646 5.57 42.22 45.55
N PRO A 647 5.33 43.53 45.26
CA PRO A 647 6.21 44.33 44.44
C PRO A 647 7.64 44.32 45.01
N HIS A 648 8.66 44.38 44.13
CA HIS A 648 10.08 44.28 44.48
C HIS A 648 10.51 45.41 45.41
N SER A 649 10.30 45.22 46.69
CA SER A 649 10.88 46.05 47.77
C SER A 649 11.28 45.09 48.89
N ASP A 650 12.27 45.39 49.65
CA ASP A 650 12.92 44.72 50.81
C ASP A 650 12.51 43.29 51.28
N ALA A 651 11.32 42.82 50.89
CA ALA A 651 10.85 41.45 51.15
C ALA A 651 11.62 40.35 50.41
N HIS A 652 12.26 40.66 49.27
CA HIS A 652 13.09 39.76 48.50
C HIS A 652 14.50 39.55 49.06
N ALA A 653 14.91 40.38 49.99
CA ALA A 653 16.17 40.23 50.72
C ALA A 653 16.17 38.95 51.64
N ARG A 654 15.00 38.41 51.95
CA ARG A 654 14.88 37.13 52.70
C ARG A 654 14.90 35.95 51.72
N ARG A 655 16.04 35.25 51.66
CA ARG A 655 16.23 34.09 50.80
C ARG A 655 15.13 33.03 51.08
N LEU A 656 14.59 32.35 50.04
CA LEU A 656 13.64 31.25 50.13
C LEU A 656 14.11 30.17 51.13
N GLY A 657 15.43 30.02 51.28
CA GLY A 657 16.03 29.13 52.29
C GLY A 657 15.73 29.49 53.75
N THR A 658 15.33 30.74 54.02
CA THR A 658 14.88 31.15 55.37
C THR A 658 13.48 30.60 55.64
N LEU A 659 12.55 30.73 54.68
CA LEU A 659 11.21 30.14 54.75
C LEU A 659 11.25 28.64 54.82
N GLN A 660 12.24 27.98 54.20
CA GLN A 660 12.45 26.51 54.32
C GLN A 660 12.92 26.07 55.69
N ARG A 661 13.80 26.86 56.35
CA ARG A 661 14.25 26.59 57.71
C ARG A 661 13.12 26.79 58.72
N GLU A 662 12.40 27.88 58.61
CA GLU A 662 11.24 28.20 59.42
C GLU A 662 10.14 27.12 59.27
N PHE A 663 9.86 26.62 58.04
CA PHE A 663 8.90 25.55 57.79
C PHE A 663 9.17 24.30 58.64
N ARG A 664 10.45 23.97 58.86
CA ARG A 664 10.85 22.79 59.68
C ARG A 664 10.70 23.03 61.16
N GLN A 665 10.78 24.27 61.59
CA GLN A 665 10.76 24.66 63.00
C GLN A 665 9.36 25.07 63.50
N LEU A 666 8.40 25.29 62.57
CA LEU A 666 7.03 25.68 62.93
C LEU A 666 6.34 24.54 63.72
N PRO A 667 5.57 24.93 64.77
CA PRO A 667 4.81 23.97 65.58
C PRO A 667 3.54 23.53 64.83
N TRP A 668 3.69 22.56 63.90
CA TRP A 668 2.56 22.06 63.13
C TRP A 668 1.60 21.28 64.03
N PRO A 669 0.29 21.60 64.04
CA PRO A 669 -0.66 20.93 64.93
C PRO A 669 -0.94 19.49 64.41
N GLN A 670 -1.14 18.58 65.36
CA GLN A 670 -1.62 17.22 65.02
C GLN A 670 -3.13 17.20 64.75
N ARG A 671 -3.89 18.08 65.42
CA ARG A 671 -5.31 18.35 65.15
C ARG A 671 -5.56 19.84 65.31
N ILE A 672 -6.41 20.38 64.47
CA ILE A 672 -6.94 21.77 64.60
C ILE A 672 -8.28 21.63 65.31
N PRO A 673 -8.51 22.37 66.42
CA PRO A 673 -9.73 22.25 67.22
C PRO A 673 -11.00 22.59 66.41
#